data_0222add295d3dd5de0ad3e0337c19f0e
#
_entry.id   0222add295d3dd5de0ad3e0337c19f0e
#
_cell.length_a   1.000
_cell.length_b   1.000
_cell.length_c   1.000
_cell.angle_alpha   90.00
_cell.angle_beta   90.00
_cell.angle_gamma   90.00
#
_symmetry.space_group_name_H-M   'P 1'
#
loop_
_entity.id
_entity.type
_entity.pdbx_description
1 polymer ?
#
loop_
_entity_poly.entity_id
_entity_poly.type
_entity_poly.pdbx_seq_one_letter_code
_entity_poly.pdbx_strand_id
1 'polypeptide(L)'
;MLMGRLFTVSLIGVLLLHSCTVSLALSSSNFTDLSALLAFKSEIKIDPNNILGSNWTETENFCNWVGVSCSRRRQRVTALSLRNMGLQGTISPHVGNLSFLVKFDLYNNSFHGHLIPEIGHLRRLVVLNMHRNLMEGAIPTSLHQCQKLEVISLSTNKFTGVIPNWLSSLPSLHTLFLGRNNFSGTIPASLGNNSKLQWLGLERNNLHGSIPNEIENLQNLKGIDLHANNLTALIPLAIFNISSLQILSLSQNHLSGTLPSSFGLWLPNLEQLYLGINYFSGNIPLYISNCSQLKYIQLPLNQFSGPVPTSLGQLEHLQELDLEINQLTSQSDSLELSFLTSLTRCRSLEKLYISGNPLNGLLPVSIGNLSSSLQDFVAYSCQIKGPIPKEIGSLRNLNQLDLSENNMTGSIPSTIKGMKSLQRLYLHGNQLEQSIPREICVLSNLGEMELQSNRLSGSIPSCIGNLSHLLILLLNSNSLSLSIPPSLWNLENLLSLNLSSNSLGGSLHGNMRVLKMLQSIDLSRNKFSGNLPTILGGFQSLSSLNLSHNSFWGPIPESFRELITLDYMDLSHNNISGSIPKSMVALSHLQYLNLSFNNLSGEIPSEGPFANFTAASFVENEALCGLPIFQVPPCGSHSNQESKAKFILKFILPAIALMSIAIAVIVIILIKYQKSNMETPNTINVLPSVEHRMISYQELRHATNDFSEDNILGVGSFGSVFKGVLFDGTTVAVKLLNLHLEGAFKSFEAECKVLARVRHRNLVRVISSCSNPELRAVVLQYMPNGSLEKWLYSHNYCLNLFQRVSIMVDVALALEYLHHGQSEPVVHCDLKPSNVLLDDDMVAHVGDFGIAKILVEKKSTTQTKTLGTLGYIAPGKHLDLGKIIFPRLLSQILYHIDHIRIHKNLIIYA
;
A
#
# COMPACT_ATOMS: atom_id res chain seq x y z
N MET A 1 -85.42 47.80 -30.78
CA MET A 1 -85.13 47.09 -29.54
C MET A 1 -84.83 45.62 -29.71
N LEU A 2 -85.18 44.92 -30.79
CA LEU A 2 -84.89 43.50 -31.02
C LEU A 2 -83.40 43.24 -31.42
N MET A 3 -82.78 44.14 -32.21
CA MET A 3 -81.40 43.94 -32.65
C MET A 3 -80.35 43.98 -31.50
N GLY A 4 -80.54 44.79 -30.49
CA GLY A 4 -79.62 44.88 -29.35
C GLY A 4 -79.66 43.64 -28.43
N ARG A 5 -80.79 42.93 -28.33
CA ARG A 5 -80.84 41.68 -27.54
C ARG A 5 -80.24 40.49 -28.24
N LEU A 6 -80.18 40.40 -29.56
CA LEU A 6 -79.55 39.37 -30.31
C LEU A 6 -77.99 39.49 -30.23
N PHE A 7 -77.43 40.70 -30.20
CA PHE A 7 -76.04 40.98 -30.08
C PHE A 7 -75.48 40.61 -28.65
N THR A 8 -76.30 40.94 -27.61
CA THR A 8 -75.94 40.60 -26.22
C THR A 8 -75.97 39.07 -25.94
N VAL A 9 -76.98 38.38 -26.51
CA VAL A 9 -77.07 36.90 -26.38
C VAL A 9 -75.98 36.21 -27.15
N SER A 10 -75.56 36.70 -28.33
CA SER A 10 -74.44 36.17 -29.11
C SER A 10 -73.11 36.42 -28.43
N LEU A 11 -72.83 37.56 -27.80
CA LEU A 11 -71.62 37.90 -27.09
C LEU A 11 -71.50 37.08 -25.81
N ILE A 12 -72.59 36.85 -25.05
CA ILE A 12 -72.61 35.98 -23.88
C ILE A 12 -72.40 34.53 -24.30
N GLY A 13 -72.92 34.04 -25.41
CA GLY A 13 -72.68 32.70 -25.93
C GLY A 13 -71.24 32.50 -26.33
N VAL A 14 -70.61 33.51 -26.98
CA VAL A 14 -69.12 33.41 -27.32
C VAL A 14 -68.28 33.49 -26.09
N LEU A 15 -68.61 34.30 -25.09
CA LEU A 15 -67.93 34.37 -23.83
C LEU A 15 -68.06 33.05 -23.00
N LEU A 16 -69.23 32.43 -23.01
CA LEU A 16 -69.48 31.14 -22.34
C LEU A 16 -68.81 30.02 -23.12
N LEU A 17 -68.77 30.01 -24.44
CA LEU A 17 -67.98 29.06 -25.24
C LEU A 17 -66.47 29.24 -25.01
N HIS A 18 -66.00 30.49 -24.90
CA HIS A 18 -64.60 30.79 -24.63
C HIS A 18 -64.22 30.37 -23.21
N SER A 19 -65.09 30.56 -22.21
CA SER A 19 -64.87 30.10 -20.85
C SER A 19 -64.92 28.57 -20.74
N CYS A 20 -65.83 27.89 -21.48
CA CYS A 20 -65.89 26.43 -21.56
C CYS A 20 -64.63 25.83 -22.22
N THR A 21 -64.18 26.42 -23.33
CA THR A 21 -62.93 25.93 -24.03
C THR A 21 -61.68 26.17 -23.21
N VAL A 22 -61.61 27.29 -22.48
CA VAL A 22 -60.48 27.56 -21.55
C VAL A 22 -60.56 26.62 -20.35
N SER A 23 -61.75 26.29 -19.81
CA SER A 23 -61.94 25.34 -18.71
C SER A 23 -61.57 23.89 -19.15
N LEU A 24 -62.00 23.47 -20.36
CA LEU A 24 -61.70 22.18 -20.94
C LEU A 24 -60.17 22.04 -21.25
N ALA A 25 -59.56 23.14 -21.76
CA ALA A 25 -58.08 23.14 -21.98
C ALA A 25 -57.26 23.09 -20.68
N LEU A 26 -57.75 23.72 -19.60
CA LEU A 26 -57.13 23.63 -18.27
C LEU A 26 -57.32 22.26 -17.67
N SER A 27 -58.40 21.54 -17.82
CA SER A 27 -58.61 20.19 -17.31
C SER A 27 -57.81 19.15 -18.09
N SER A 28 -57.64 19.31 -19.39
CA SER A 28 -56.84 18.42 -20.22
C SER A 28 -55.33 18.49 -19.89
N SER A 29 -54.83 19.68 -19.51
CA SER A 29 -53.42 19.89 -19.18
C SER A 29 -53.04 19.34 -17.80
N ASN A 30 -53.91 19.31 -16.83
CA ASN A 30 -53.67 18.71 -15.52
C ASN A 30 -53.70 17.17 -15.59
N PHE A 31 -54.47 16.60 -16.48
CA PHE A 31 -54.50 15.17 -16.72
C PHE A 31 -53.20 14.64 -17.33
N THR A 32 -52.53 15.44 -18.16
CA THR A 32 -51.21 15.04 -18.70
C THR A 32 -50.13 14.98 -17.60
N ASP A 33 -50.09 15.90 -16.64
CA ASP A 33 -49.16 15.88 -15.53
C ASP A 33 -49.44 14.71 -14.60
N LEU A 34 -50.70 14.45 -14.25
CA LEU A 34 -51.06 13.28 -13.43
C LEU A 34 -50.64 11.97 -14.10
N SER A 35 -50.97 11.80 -15.38
CA SER A 35 -50.61 10.63 -16.17
C SER A 35 -49.07 10.43 -16.20
N ALA A 36 -48.30 11.50 -16.36
CA ALA A 36 -46.84 11.45 -16.37
C ALA A 36 -46.25 11.01 -14.99
N LEU A 37 -46.81 11.54 -13.89
CA LEU A 37 -46.41 11.17 -12.54
C LEU A 37 -46.74 9.70 -12.20
N LEU A 38 -47.94 9.23 -12.60
CA LEU A 38 -48.30 7.81 -12.40
C LEU A 38 -47.41 6.87 -13.23
N ALA A 39 -47.11 7.24 -14.48
CA ALA A 39 -46.20 6.52 -15.33
C ALA A 39 -44.77 6.53 -14.75
N PHE A 40 -44.32 7.59 -14.10
CA PHE A 40 -43.08 7.63 -13.37
C PHE A 40 -43.12 6.71 -12.14
N LYS A 41 -44.21 6.74 -11.37
CA LYS A 41 -44.40 5.84 -10.20
C LYS A 41 -44.34 4.37 -10.61
N SER A 42 -44.93 3.97 -11.75
CA SER A 42 -44.94 2.57 -12.21
C SER A 42 -43.55 2.02 -12.54
N GLU A 43 -42.60 2.89 -12.88
CA GLU A 43 -41.19 2.48 -13.13
C GLU A 43 -40.38 2.29 -11.83
N ILE A 44 -40.90 2.68 -10.67
CA ILE A 44 -40.24 2.48 -9.39
C ILE A 44 -40.52 1.07 -8.89
N LYS A 45 -39.49 0.25 -8.76
CA LYS A 45 -39.58 -1.15 -8.38
C LYS A 45 -39.44 -1.35 -6.87
N ILE A 46 -38.65 -0.49 -6.20
CA ILE A 46 -38.43 -0.55 -4.74
C ILE A 46 -38.71 0.86 -4.17
N ASP A 47 -39.61 0.91 -3.21
CA ASP A 47 -39.94 2.07 -2.36
C ASP A 47 -39.84 1.58 -0.89
N PRO A 48 -38.64 1.64 -0.25
CA PRO A 48 -38.37 0.95 1.01
C PRO A 48 -39.33 1.36 2.14
N ASN A 49 -39.80 2.60 2.13
CA ASN A 49 -40.64 3.15 3.17
C ASN A 49 -42.12 3.27 2.70
N ASN A 50 -42.46 2.72 1.53
CA ASN A 50 -43.79 2.83 0.89
C ASN A 50 -44.30 4.27 0.81
N ILE A 51 -43.38 5.23 0.64
CA ILE A 51 -43.70 6.67 0.64
C ILE A 51 -44.59 7.02 -0.55
N LEU A 52 -44.20 6.58 -1.76
CA LEU A 52 -44.98 6.84 -2.98
C LEU A 52 -46.19 5.92 -3.03
N GLY A 53 -46.09 4.70 -2.52
CA GLY A 53 -47.19 3.75 -2.43
C GLY A 53 -48.37 4.34 -1.64
N SER A 54 -48.09 4.90 -0.47
CA SER A 54 -49.11 5.45 0.44
C SER A 54 -49.55 6.86 0.12
N ASN A 55 -48.73 7.70 -0.49
CA ASN A 55 -49.01 9.12 -0.66
C ASN A 55 -49.48 9.50 -2.10
N TRP A 56 -48.92 8.84 -3.13
CA TRP A 56 -49.27 9.11 -4.53
C TRP A 56 -50.52 8.29 -4.93
N THR A 57 -51.70 8.73 -4.47
CA THR A 57 -52.97 8.06 -4.73
C THR A 57 -53.82 8.88 -5.68
N GLU A 58 -54.68 8.24 -6.50
CA GLU A 58 -55.58 8.91 -7.43
C GLU A 58 -56.68 9.74 -6.74
N THR A 59 -56.89 9.48 -5.45
CA THR A 59 -57.89 10.17 -4.63
C THR A 59 -57.42 11.54 -4.16
N GLU A 60 -56.11 11.78 -4.16
CA GLU A 60 -55.50 13.02 -3.71
C GLU A 60 -55.03 13.89 -4.91
N ASN A 61 -55.07 15.24 -4.71
CA ASN A 61 -54.48 16.14 -5.71
C ASN A 61 -52.96 15.90 -5.77
N PHE A 62 -52.44 15.58 -6.95
CA PHE A 62 -51.00 15.31 -7.17
C PHE A 62 -50.10 16.48 -6.76
N CYS A 63 -50.65 17.71 -6.64
CA CYS A 63 -49.86 18.84 -6.10
C CYS A 63 -49.57 18.75 -4.61
N ASN A 64 -50.25 17.84 -3.88
CA ASN A 64 -50.00 17.54 -2.47
C ASN A 64 -49.10 16.30 -2.30
N TRP A 65 -48.75 15.62 -3.39
CA TRP A 65 -47.91 14.43 -3.33
C TRP A 65 -46.50 14.76 -2.88
N VAL A 66 -45.93 13.89 -2.06
CA VAL A 66 -44.55 14.01 -1.56
C VAL A 66 -43.59 14.20 -2.73
N GLY A 67 -42.78 15.26 -2.68
CA GLY A 67 -41.78 15.57 -3.70
C GLY A 67 -42.34 16.29 -4.94
N VAL A 68 -43.64 16.49 -5.06
CA VAL A 68 -44.30 17.25 -6.14
C VAL A 68 -44.58 18.67 -5.70
N SER A 69 -44.30 19.63 -6.57
CA SER A 69 -44.67 21.04 -6.36
C SER A 69 -45.33 21.59 -7.62
N CYS A 70 -46.41 22.36 -7.46
CA CYS A 70 -47.19 22.92 -8.57
C CYS A 70 -47.15 24.45 -8.61
N SER A 71 -47.41 25.00 -9.77
CA SER A 71 -47.66 26.44 -9.98
C SER A 71 -48.98 26.87 -9.38
N ARG A 72 -48.99 27.99 -8.65
CA ARG A 72 -50.22 28.51 -7.92
C ARG A 72 -51.42 28.71 -8.81
N ARG A 73 -51.23 29.28 -10.00
CA ARG A 73 -52.38 29.66 -10.90
C ARG A 73 -52.80 28.51 -11.83
N ARG A 74 -51.89 27.71 -12.32
CA ARG A 74 -52.16 26.70 -13.36
C ARG A 74 -52.21 25.29 -12.86
N GLN A 75 -51.82 25.04 -11.57
CA GLN A 75 -51.78 23.73 -10.97
C GLN A 75 -50.98 22.70 -11.79
N ARG A 76 -49.93 23.18 -12.50
CA ARG A 76 -48.99 22.35 -13.28
C ARG A 76 -47.75 22.06 -12.47
N VAL A 77 -47.21 20.85 -12.61
CA VAL A 77 -46.00 20.41 -11.92
C VAL A 77 -44.80 21.27 -12.29
N THR A 78 -44.21 21.95 -11.31
CA THR A 78 -43.01 22.77 -11.49
C THR A 78 -41.75 22.16 -10.85
N ALA A 79 -41.91 21.28 -9.87
CA ALA A 79 -40.78 20.51 -9.33
C ALA A 79 -41.19 19.06 -9.02
N LEU A 80 -40.27 18.15 -9.32
CA LEU A 80 -40.28 16.76 -8.86
C LEU A 80 -38.97 16.52 -8.12
N SER A 81 -39.04 16.43 -6.78
CA SER A 81 -37.86 16.32 -5.92
C SER A 81 -38.03 15.17 -4.92
N LEU A 82 -37.42 14.03 -5.23
CA LEU A 82 -37.50 12.78 -4.46
C LEU A 82 -36.10 12.41 -3.89
N ARG A 83 -35.56 13.27 -3.06
CA ARG A 83 -34.19 13.16 -2.52
C ARG A 83 -34.13 12.20 -1.35
N ASN A 84 -33.04 11.38 -1.26
CA ASN A 84 -32.72 10.52 -0.10
C ASN A 84 -33.87 9.56 0.29
N MET A 85 -34.59 9.00 -0.69
CA MET A 85 -35.71 8.11 -0.41
C MET A 85 -35.38 6.62 -0.59
N GLY A 86 -34.18 6.29 -1.04
CA GLY A 86 -33.78 4.91 -1.31
C GLY A 86 -34.55 4.25 -2.47
N LEU A 87 -35.19 5.04 -3.32
CA LEU A 87 -35.99 4.56 -4.43
C LEU A 87 -35.13 3.86 -5.48
N GLN A 88 -35.62 2.74 -6.01
CA GLN A 88 -34.98 2.01 -7.09
C GLN A 88 -35.97 1.84 -8.26
N GLY A 89 -35.52 2.15 -9.47
CA GLY A 89 -36.31 2.04 -10.69
C GLY A 89 -35.61 2.73 -11.86
N THR A 90 -36.40 2.97 -12.93
CA THR A 90 -35.98 3.72 -14.11
C THR A 90 -36.74 5.03 -14.26
N ILE A 91 -36.29 5.90 -15.17
CA ILE A 91 -36.99 7.16 -15.45
C ILE A 91 -37.92 6.93 -16.63
N SER A 92 -39.26 7.09 -16.39
CA SER A 92 -40.24 6.95 -17.45
C SER A 92 -40.10 8.06 -18.50
N PRO A 93 -40.22 7.75 -19.82
CA PRO A 93 -40.24 8.76 -20.91
C PRO A 93 -41.33 9.79 -20.74
N HIS A 94 -42.45 9.44 -20.09
CA HIS A 94 -43.58 10.34 -19.83
C HIS A 94 -43.22 11.54 -18.95
N VAL A 95 -42.06 11.49 -18.21
CA VAL A 95 -41.56 12.68 -17.49
C VAL A 95 -41.35 13.86 -18.43
N GLY A 96 -40.99 13.63 -19.71
CA GLY A 96 -40.90 14.68 -20.74
C GLY A 96 -42.18 15.45 -20.99
N ASN A 97 -43.36 14.92 -20.58
CA ASN A 97 -44.64 15.58 -20.71
C ASN A 97 -44.91 16.63 -19.62
N LEU A 98 -44.09 16.66 -18.54
CA LEU A 98 -44.19 17.67 -17.48
C LEU A 98 -43.66 19.03 -17.95
N SER A 99 -44.31 19.62 -18.96
CA SER A 99 -43.81 20.78 -19.71
C SER A 99 -43.57 22.05 -18.88
N PHE A 100 -44.07 22.10 -17.63
CA PHE A 100 -43.85 23.19 -16.68
C PHE A 100 -42.74 22.90 -15.68
N LEU A 101 -42.10 21.72 -15.77
CA LEU A 101 -41.04 21.31 -14.83
C LEU A 101 -39.85 22.26 -14.92
N VAL A 102 -39.50 22.82 -13.76
CA VAL A 102 -38.35 23.71 -13.55
C VAL A 102 -37.22 22.97 -12.81
N LYS A 103 -37.60 22.08 -11.88
CA LYS A 103 -36.64 21.30 -11.09
C LYS A 103 -36.96 19.81 -11.15
N PHE A 104 -35.98 19.03 -11.58
CA PHE A 104 -35.98 17.57 -11.52
C PHE A 104 -34.83 17.09 -10.67
N ASP A 105 -35.13 16.53 -9.50
CA ASP A 105 -34.13 16.23 -8.46
C ASP A 105 -34.38 14.86 -7.82
N LEU A 106 -33.57 13.90 -8.19
CA LEU A 106 -33.59 12.52 -7.71
C LEU A 106 -32.35 12.19 -6.86
N TYR A 107 -31.71 13.17 -6.24
CA TYR A 107 -30.49 13.05 -5.48
C TYR A 107 -30.51 11.89 -4.49
N ASN A 108 -29.42 11.09 -4.45
CA ASN A 108 -29.17 10.01 -3.51
C ASN A 108 -30.31 8.97 -3.43
N ASN A 109 -30.47 8.26 -4.53
CA ASN A 109 -31.36 7.12 -4.70
C ASN A 109 -30.63 5.98 -5.42
N SER A 110 -31.36 4.99 -5.95
CA SER A 110 -30.84 3.86 -6.72
C SER A 110 -31.49 3.78 -8.12
N PHE A 111 -31.81 4.91 -8.73
CA PHE A 111 -32.30 4.96 -10.12
C PHE A 111 -31.20 4.46 -11.06
N HIS A 112 -31.59 3.62 -12.02
CA HIS A 112 -30.69 2.97 -12.98
C HIS A 112 -31.21 3.13 -14.43
N GLY A 113 -30.47 2.61 -15.42
CA GLY A 113 -30.77 2.76 -16.83
C GLY A 113 -30.33 4.12 -17.38
N HIS A 114 -30.80 4.43 -18.58
CA HIS A 114 -30.36 5.62 -19.33
C HIS A 114 -31.16 6.86 -18.97
N LEU A 115 -30.52 8.02 -19.06
CA LEU A 115 -31.24 9.29 -19.04
C LEU A 115 -32.06 9.42 -20.33
N ILE A 116 -33.36 9.57 -20.17
CA ILE A 116 -34.33 9.53 -21.28
C ILE A 116 -34.15 10.69 -22.28
N PRO A 117 -34.23 10.46 -23.59
CA PRO A 117 -34.16 11.53 -24.60
C PRO A 117 -35.27 12.57 -24.47
N GLU A 118 -36.45 12.17 -23.97
CA GLU A 118 -37.63 13.02 -23.78
C GLU A 118 -37.42 14.15 -22.76
N ILE A 119 -36.34 14.09 -21.97
CA ILE A 119 -35.95 15.17 -21.07
C ILE A 119 -35.75 16.50 -21.82
N GLY A 120 -35.37 16.44 -23.10
CA GLY A 120 -35.26 17.59 -23.97
C GLY A 120 -36.59 18.37 -24.19
N HIS A 121 -37.74 17.76 -23.92
CA HIS A 121 -39.03 18.44 -24.01
C HIS A 121 -39.27 19.42 -22.83
N LEU A 122 -38.49 19.31 -21.78
CA LEU A 122 -38.61 20.14 -20.56
C LEU A 122 -37.98 21.53 -20.76
N ARG A 123 -38.53 22.33 -21.69
CA ARG A 123 -37.96 23.64 -22.08
C ARG A 123 -37.84 24.67 -20.94
N ARG A 124 -38.44 24.40 -19.77
CA ARG A 124 -38.41 25.26 -18.58
C ARG A 124 -37.43 24.74 -17.51
N LEU A 125 -36.82 23.60 -17.72
CA LEU A 125 -35.94 22.98 -16.76
C LEU A 125 -34.74 23.88 -16.46
N VAL A 126 -34.54 24.18 -15.17
CA VAL A 126 -33.44 24.98 -14.63
C VAL A 126 -32.46 24.09 -13.87
N VAL A 127 -32.97 23.11 -13.10
CA VAL A 127 -32.17 22.23 -12.30
C VAL A 127 -32.42 20.78 -12.68
N LEU A 128 -31.38 20.09 -13.11
CA LEU A 128 -31.32 18.66 -13.31
C LEU A 128 -30.31 18.07 -12.31
N ASN A 129 -30.82 17.34 -11.31
CA ASN A 129 -30.00 16.73 -10.30
C ASN A 129 -30.29 15.22 -10.14
N MET A 130 -29.34 14.40 -10.56
CA MET A 130 -29.35 12.93 -10.41
C MET A 130 -28.11 12.43 -9.69
N HIS A 131 -27.45 13.29 -8.93
CA HIS A 131 -26.24 12.96 -8.20
C HIS A 131 -26.49 11.77 -7.27
N ARG A 132 -25.52 10.84 -7.22
CA ARG A 132 -25.58 9.65 -6.36
C ARG A 132 -26.75 8.72 -6.72
N ASN A 133 -26.66 8.11 -7.91
CA ASN A 133 -27.57 7.09 -8.41
C ASN A 133 -26.76 5.99 -9.16
N LEU A 134 -27.44 5.15 -9.93
CA LEU A 134 -26.86 4.09 -10.73
C LEU A 134 -27.12 4.29 -12.24
N MET A 135 -27.40 5.54 -12.66
CA MET A 135 -27.69 5.90 -14.06
C MET A 135 -26.47 5.59 -14.95
N GLU A 136 -26.75 5.15 -16.18
CA GLU A 136 -25.73 4.69 -17.13
C GLU A 136 -25.93 5.24 -18.55
N GLY A 137 -25.00 4.89 -19.48
CA GLY A 137 -25.04 5.34 -20.86
C GLY A 137 -24.57 6.78 -21.06
N ALA A 138 -24.79 7.34 -22.23
CA ALA A 138 -24.36 8.69 -22.56
C ALA A 138 -25.41 9.75 -22.19
N ILE A 139 -24.96 10.98 -21.98
CA ILE A 139 -25.89 12.11 -21.79
C ILE A 139 -26.62 12.35 -23.13
N PRO A 140 -27.97 12.33 -23.17
CA PRO A 140 -28.74 12.46 -24.40
C PRO A 140 -28.57 13.84 -25.04
N THR A 141 -28.37 13.85 -26.34
CA THR A 141 -28.20 15.11 -27.11
C THR A 141 -29.40 16.04 -27.03
N SER A 142 -30.62 15.48 -26.87
CA SER A 142 -31.85 16.26 -26.74
C SER A 142 -31.84 17.24 -25.57
N LEU A 143 -31.01 17.01 -24.54
CA LEU A 143 -30.87 17.88 -23.36
C LEU A 143 -30.43 19.31 -23.77
N HIS A 144 -29.76 19.50 -24.93
CA HIS A 144 -29.40 20.82 -25.44
C HIS A 144 -30.62 21.73 -25.63
N GLN A 145 -31.82 21.16 -25.79
CA GLN A 145 -33.06 21.92 -25.98
C GLN A 145 -33.53 22.60 -24.69
N CYS A 146 -33.03 22.19 -23.52
CA CYS A 146 -33.34 22.78 -22.21
C CYS A 146 -32.55 24.07 -21.98
N GLN A 147 -32.75 25.10 -22.77
CA GLN A 147 -31.97 26.35 -22.81
C GLN A 147 -31.97 27.17 -21.51
N LYS A 148 -32.79 26.79 -20.52
CA LYS A 148 -32.87 27.44 -19.22
C LYS A 148 -32.09 26.74 -18.13
N LEU A 149 -31.40 25.64 -18.47
CA LEU A 149 -30.58 24.90 -17.51
C LEU A 149 -29.49 25.79 -16.92
N GLU A 150 -29.49 25.85 -15.61
CA GLU A 150 -28.49 26.53 -14.78
C GLU A 150 -27.60 25.52 -14.05
N VAL A 151 -28.19 24.39 -13.64
CA VAL A 151 -27.50 23.35 -12.89
C VAL A 151 -27.69 21.98 -13.53
N ILE A 152 -26.60 21.33 -13.86
CA ILE A 152 -26.54 19.92 -14.24
C ILE A 152 -25.63 19.19 -13.23
N SER A 153 -26.24 18.29 -12.43
CA SER A 153 -25.52 17.47 -11.44
C SER A 153 -25.83 15.99 -11.68
N LEU A 154 -24.89 15.30 -12.32
CA LEU A 154 -24.95 13.88 -12.64
C LEU A 154 -23.84 13.07 -11.98
N SER A 155 -23.07 13.66 -11.06
CA SER A 155 -21.94 13.01 -10.42
C SER A 155 -22.33 11.76 -9.64
N THR A 156 -21.40 10.85 -9.46
CA THR A 156 -21.57 9.56 -8.75
C THR A 156 -22.69 8.73 -9.37
N ASN A 157 -22.44 8.33 -10.59
CA ASN A 157 -23.27 7.45 -11.42
C ASN A 157 -22.38 6.51 -12.25
N LYS A 158 -22.93 5.87 -13.28
CA LYS A 158 -22.24 5.00 -14.24
C LYS A 158 -22.30 5.56 -15.68
N PHE A 159 -22.47 6.87 -15.86
CA PHE A 159 -22.49 7.49 -17.17
C PHE A 159 -21.20 7.22 -17.95
N THR A 160 -21.31 7.04 -19.27
CA THR A 160 -20.23 6.69 -20.19
C THR A 160 -20.19 7.63 -21.40
N GLY A 161 -19.23 7.43 -22.29
CA GLY A 161 -19.04 8.21 -23.50
C GLY A 161 -18.21 9.47 -23.28
N VAL A 162 -18.29 10.42 -24.20
CA VAL A 162 -17.52 11.66 -24.13
C VAL A 162 -18.36 12.79 -23.52
N ILE A 163 -17.69 13.79 -22.94
CA ILE A 163 -18.34 15.02 -22.50
C ILE A 163 -18.88 15.76 -23.75
N PRO A 164 -20.20 16.01 -23.86
CA PRO A 164 -20.77 16.55 -25.08
C PRO A 164 -20.40 18.03 -25.36
N ASN A 165 -19.95 18.32 -26.58
CA ASN A 165 -19.62 19.68 -27.01
C ASN A 165 -20.81 20.67 -26.91
N TRP A 166 -22.06 20.21 -27.07
CA TRP A 166 -23.23 21.03 -27.00
C TRP A 166 -23.51 21.62 -25.60
N LEU A 167 -22.87 21.13 -24.54
CA LEU A 167 -22.99 21.73 -23.20
C LEU A 167 -22.63 23.23 -23.21
N SER A 168 -21.73 23.63 -24.09
CA SER A 168 -21.38 25.05 -24.32
C SER A 168 -22.53 25.92 -24.89
N SER A 169 -23.55 25.32 -25.48
CA SER A 169 -24.69 26.04 -26.06
C SER A 169 -25.79 26.36 -25.02
N LEU A 170 -25.58 25.99 -23.74
CA LEU A 170 -26.55 26.29 -22.67
C LEU A 170 -26.22 27.65 -22.02
N PRO A 171 -26.94 28.74 -22.35
CA PRO A 171 -26.52 30.11 -22.08
C PRO A 171 -26.61 30.49 -20.59
N SER A 172 -27.32 29.69 -19.79
CA SER A 172 -27.54 29.94 -18.35
C SER A 172 -26.77 29.01 -17.44
N LEU A 173 -26.05 28.03 -17.99
CA LEU A 173 -25.35 27.00 -17.22
C LEU A 173 -24.24 27.63 -16.39
N HIS A 174 -24.34 27.53 -15.06
CA HIS A 174 -23.33 28.01 -14.13
C HIS A 174 -22.73 26.88 -13.28
N THR A 175 -23.37 25.69 -13.22
CA THR A 175 -22.86 24.54 -12.47
C THR A 175 -22.97 23.27 -13.29
N LEU A 176 -21.84 22.64 -13.54
CA LEU A 176 -21.72 21.37 -14.25
C LEU A 176 -20.93 20.38 -13.41
N PHE A 177 -21.60 19.37 -12.84
CA PHE A 177 -21.01 18.30 -12.07
C PHE A 177 -21.24 16.95 -12.75
N LEU A 178 -20.18 16.36 -13.31
CA LEU A 178 -20.16 15.07 -13.99
C LEU A 178 -19.16 14.08 -13.34
N GLY A 179 -18.59 14.43 -12.21
CA GLY A 179 -17.56 13.65 -11.53
C GLY A 179 -18.03 12.27 -11.08
N ARG A 180 -17.09 11.37 -10.81
CA ARG A 180 -17.35 9.98 -10.36
C ARG A 180 -18.30 9.23 -11.29
N ASN A 181 -17.90 9.17 -12.56
CA ASN A 181 -18.58 8.45 -13.64
C ASN A 181 -17.52 7.68 -14.46
N ASN A 182 -17.92 7.23 -15.65
CA ASN A 182 -17.03 6.55 -16.58
C ASN A 182 -16.91 7.33 -17.93
N PHE A 183 -16.91 8.66 -17.86
CA PHE A 183 -16.70 9.50 -19.05
C PHE A 183 -15.26 9.35 -19.54
N SER A 184 -15.09 9.36 -20.85
CA SER A 184 -13.79 9.22 -21.54
C SER A 184 -13.58 10.33 -22.56
N GLY A 185 -12.47 10.29 -23.30
CA GLY A 185 -12.14 11.33 -24.26
C GLY A 185 -11.49 12.55 -23.63
N THR A 186 -11.47 13.66 -24.35
CA THR A 186 -10.85 14.92 -23.90
C THR A 186 -11.87 15.87 -23.29
N ILE A 187 -11.44 16.83 -22.50
CA ILE A 187 -12.25 17.96 -22.06
C ILE A 187 -12.52 18.84 -23.29
N PRO A 188 -13.78 19.08 -23.66
CA PRO A 188 -14.08 19.88 -24.85
C PRO A 188 -13.65 21.34 -24.72
N ALA A 189 -12.86 21.84 -25.66
CA ALA A 189 -12.46 23.24 -25.70
C ALA A 189 -13.66 24.19 -25.74
N SER A 190 -14.77 23.76 -26.37
CA SER A 190 -16.01 24.52 -26.45
C SER A 190 -16.61 24.88 -25.09
N LEU A 191 -16.30 24.15 -24.00
CA LEU A 191 -16.78 24.50 -22.64
C LEU A 191 -16.32 25.92 -22.24
N GLY A 192 -15.16 26.39 -22.76
CA GLY A 192 -14.68 27.75 -22.55
C GLY A 192 -15.62 28.84 -23.09
N ASN A 193 -16.56 28.52 -23.97
CA ASN A 193 -17.56 29.46 -24.47
C ASN A 193 -18.67 29.77 -23.45
N ASN A 194 -18.76 29.03 -22.35
CA ASN A 194 -19.79 29.18 -21.33
C ASN A 194 -19.39 30.17 -20.24
N SER A 195 -19.38 31.46 -20.56
CA SER A 195 -18.87 32.53 -19.68
C SER A 195 -19.59 32.64 -18.30
N LYS A 196 -20.78 32.02 -18.12
CA LYS A 196 -21.48 32.00 -16.85
C LYS A 196 -21.05 30.87 -15.91
N LEU A 197 -20.26 29.94 -16.41
CA LEU A 197 -19.85 28.78 -15.62
C LEU A 197 -19.05 29.22 -14.38
N GLN A 198 -19.49 28.77 -13.21
CA GLN A 198 -18.88 29.03 -11.90
C GLN A 198 -18.26 27.76 -11.28
N TRP A 199 -18.87 26.61 -11.55
CA TRP A 199 -18.43 25.32 -10.96
C TRP A 199 -18.37 24.27 -12.05
N LEU A 200 -17.18 23.69 -12.21
CA LEU A 200 -16.87 22.60 -13.13
C LEU A 200 -16.26 21.42 -12.37
N GLY A 201 -17.04 20.36 -12.17
CA GLY A 201 -16.60 19.11 -11.54
C GLY A 201 -16.62 17.95 -12.53
N LEU A 202 -15.45 17.46 -12.91
CA LEU A 202 -15.23 16.34 -13.83
C LEU A 202 -14.36 15.24 -13.16
N GLU A 203 -14.18 15.30 -11.87
CA GLU A 203 -13.30 14.46 -11.09
C GLU A 203 -13.67 12.96 -11.20
N ARG A 204 -12.66 12.08 -11.03
CA ARG A 204 -12.83 10.61 -11.03
C ARG A 204 -13.60 10.09 -12.26
N ASN A 205 -12.99 10.30 -13.42
CA ASN A 205 -13.42 9.80 -14.71
C ASN A 205 -12.21 9.21 -15.48
N ASN A 206 -12.40 8.83 -16.75
CA ASN A 206 -11.35 8.35 -17.64
C ASN A 206 -10.95 9.39 -18.69
N LEU A 207 -10.99 10.67 -18.33
CA LEU A 207 -10.65 11.77 -19.23
C LEU A 207 -9.15 11.80 -19.47
N HIS A 208 -8.73 12.06 -20.71
CA HIS A 208 -7.34 12.10 -21.12
C HIS A 208 -7.03 13.36 -21.98
N GLY A 209 -5.75 13.50 -22.38
CA GLY A 209 -5.31 14.66 -23.15
C GLY A 209 -5.06 15.88 -22.27
N SER A 210 -4.91 17.05 -22.85
CA SER A 210 -4.61 18.29 -22.14
C SER A 210 -5.87 19.00 -21.63
N ILE A 211 -5.69 19.83 -20.61
CA ILE A 211 -6.69 20.83 -20.23
C ILE A 211 -6.70 21.89 -21.35
N PRO A 212 -7.87 22.22 -21.98
CA PRO A 212 -7.91 23.16 -23.08
C PRO A 212 -7.61 24.60 -22.62
N ASN A 213 -6.93 25.36 -23.48
CA ASN A 213 -6.60 26.75 -23.21
C ASN A 213 -7.84 27.64 -23.04
N GLU A 214 -8.91 27.29 -23.73
CA GLU A 214 -10.18 28.02 -23.73
C GLU A 214 -10.85 28.11 -22.34
N ILE A 215 -10.39 27.34 -21.38
CA ILE A 215 -10.80 27.47 -19.97
C ILE A 215 -10.54 28.89 -19.43
N GLU A 216 -9.56 29.62 -19.97
CA GLU A 216 -9.28 31.02 -19.62
C GLU A 216 -10.47 31.95 -19.81
N ASN A 217 -11.38 31.63 -20.75
CA ASN A 217 -12.54 32.45 -21.03
C ASN A 217 -13.62 32.39 -19.93
N LEU A 218 -13.49 31.44 -19.00
CA LEU A 218 -14.42 31.25 -17.87
C LEU A 218 -14.12 32.19 -16.71
N GLN A 219 -14.17 33.49 -16.92
CA GLN A 219 -13.81 34.52 -15.96
C GLN A 219 -14.68 34.55 -14.67
N ASN A 220 -15.80 33.84 -14.65
CA ASN A 220 -16.65 33.66 -13.46
C ASN A 220 -16.41 32.36 -12.72
N LEU A 221 -15.42 31.53 -13.16
CA LEU A 221 -15.16 30.23 -12.58
C LEU A 221 -14.61 30.35 -11.16
N LYS A 222 -15.33 29.76 -10.20
CA LYS A 222 -14.96 29.71 -8.79
C LYS A 222 -14.26 28.42 -8.43
N GLY A 223 -14.70 27.32 -9.04
CA GLY A 223 -14.09 26.02 -8.78
C GLY A 223 -13.98 25.16 -10.03
N ILE A 224 -12.79 24.58 -10.18
CA ILE A 224 -12.50 23.55 -11.17
C ILE A 224 -11.96 22.33 -10.43
N ASP A 225 -12.64 21.20 -10.61
CA ASP A 225 -12.21 19.92 -10.06
C ASP A 225 -12.10 18.87 -11.18
N LEU A 226 -10.85 18.50 -11.49
CA LEU A 226 -10.46 17.52 -12.50
C LEU A 226 -9.68 16.35 -11.88
N HIS A 227 -9.67 16.21 -10.55
CA HIS A 227 -8.82 15.21 -9.89
C HIS A 227 -9.19 13.77 -10.31
N ALA A 228 -8.21 12.89 -10.22
CA ALA A 228 -8.36 11.46 -10.54
C ALA A 228 -8.91 11.23 -11.96
N ASN A 229 -8.14 11.70 -12.94
CA ASN A 229 -8.33 11.45 -14.36
C ASN A 229 -7.00 11.00 -14.99
N ASN A 230 -6.96 10.92 -16.31
CA ASN A 230 -5.75 10.57 -17.08
C ASN A 230 -5.23 11.76 -17.92
N LEU A 231 -5.37 12.98 -17.37
CA LEU A 231 -4.96 14.21 -18.05
C LEU A 231 -3.44 14.32 -18.11
N THR A 232 -2.93 14.83 -19.23
CA THR A 232 -1.49 14.94 -19.54
C THR A 232 -1.10 16.37 -19.92
N ALA A 233 0.18 16.60 -20.22
CA ALA A 233 0.73 17.88 -20.64
C ALA A 233 0.82 18.93 -19.51
N LEU A 234 0.93 20.19 -19.88
CA LEU A 234 1.09 21.33 -18.97
C LEU A 234 -0.27 21.90 -18.54
N ILE A 235 -0.31 22.53 -17.36
CA ILE A 235 -1.46 23.38 -17.01
C ILE A 235 -1.39 24.62 -17.92
N PRO A 236 -2.50 24.97 -18.62
CA PRO A 236 -2.56 26.23 -19.36
C PRO A 236 -2.27 27.43 -18.46
N LEU A 237 -1.30 28.26 -18.82
CA LEU A 237 -0.91 29.43 -18.02
C LEU A 237 -2.09 30.39 -17.77
N ALA A 238 -3.03 30.39 -18.67
CA ALA A 238 -4.22 31.23 -18.62
C ALA A 238 -5.18 30.87 -17.46
N ILE A 239 -5.16 29.65 -16.93
CA ILE A 239 -5.94 29.29 -15.72
C ILE A 239 -5.55 30.17 -14.53
N PHE A 240 -4.27 30.54 -14.45
CA PHE A 240 -3.75 31.36 -13.35
C PHE A 240 -4.18 32.83 -13.45
N ASN A 241 -4.89 33.23 -14.51
CA ASN A 241 -5.46 34.58 -14.71
C ASN A 241 -6.95 34.66 -14.36
N ILE A 242 -7.56 33.55 -13.91
CA ILE A 242 -8.97 33.55 -13.51
C ILE A 242 -9.10 34.06 -12.07
N SER A 243 -9.26 35.37 -11.91
CA SER A 243 -9.25 36.04 -10.58
C SER A 243 -10.39 35.60 -9.65
N SER A 244 -11.47 35.06 -10.18
CA SER A 244 -12.62 34.54 -9.42
C SER A 244 -12.37 33.15 -8.80
N LEU A 245 -11.26 32.48 -9.18
CA LEU A 245 -10.99 31.09 -8.79
C LEU A 245 -10.74 30.98 -7.29
N GLN A 246 -11.48 30.07 -6.65
CA GLN A 246 -11.40 29.73 -5.23
C GLN A 246 -10.82 28.33 -5.02
N ILE A 247 -11.15 27.38 -5.92
CA ILE A 247 -10.71 25.99 -5.85
C ILE A 247 -10.05 25.57 -7.17
N LEU A 248 -8.82 25.10 -7.09
CA LEU A 248 -8.09 24.45 -8.19
C LEU A 248 -7.68 23.04 -7.75
N SER A 249 -8.37 22.02 -8.25
CA SER A 249 -8.16 20.60 -7.92
C SER A 249 -7.81 19.82 -9.19
N LEU A 250 -6.53 19.44 -9.30
CA LEU A 250 -5.93 18.71 -10.43
C LEU A 250 -5.20 17.44 -9.99
N SER A 251 -5.31 17.05 -8.72
CA SER A 251 -4.58 15.91 -8.15
C SER A 251 -4.87 14.60 -8.87
N GLN A 252 -3.96 13.63 -8.77
CA GLN A 252 -4.11 12.28 -9.35
C GLN A 252 -4.36 12.33 -10.88
N ASN A 253 -3.40 12.92 -11.60
CA ASN A 253 -3.36 13.00 -13.05
C ASN A 253 -1.91 12.73 -13.55
N HIS A 254 -1.65 12.94 -14.81
CA HIS A 254 -0.33 12.85 -15.42
C HIS A 254 0.17 14.23 -15.92
N LEU A 255 -0.26 15.28 -15.24
CA LEU A 255 0.13 16.64 -15.57
C LEU A 255 1.60 16.88 -15.21
N SER A 256 2.28 17.71 -15.98
CA SER A 256 3.71 17.96 -15.85
C SER A 256 4.08 19.43 -15.99
N GLY A 257 5.37 19.74 -15.93
CA GLY A 257 5.91 21.08 -16.08
C GLY A 257 6.06 21.81 -14.76
N THR A 258 6.26 23.11 -14.83
CA THR A 258 6.53 23.97 -13.67
C THR A 258 5.38 24.94 -13.42
N LEU A 259 5.16 25.31 -12.17
CA LEU A 259 4.30 26.45 -11.85
C LEU A 259 4.99 27.74 -12.29
N PRO A 260 4.28 28.68 -12.94
CA PRO A 260 4.88 29.92 -13.39
C PRO A 260 5.35 30.77 -12.19
N SER A 261 6.45 31.49 -12.36
CA SER A 261 6.96 32.42 -11.33
C SER A 261 5.93 33.48 -10.93
N SER A 262 5.02 33.83 -11.84
CA SER A 262 3.88 34.77 -11.61
C SER A 262 2.69 34.13 -10.88
N PHE A 263 2.77 32.84 -10.52
CA PHE A 263 1.70 32.18 -9.77
C PHE A 263 1.33 32.99 -8.52
N GLY A 264 0.05 33.24 -8.34
CA GLY A 264 -0.48 34.02 -7.20
C GLY A 264 -0.63 35.52 -7.47
N LEU A 265 -0.05 36.07 -8.52
CA LEU A 265 -0.21 37.52 -8.83
C LEU A 265 -1.69 37.84 -9.22
N TRP A 266 -2.41 36.87 -9.75
CA TRP A 266 -3.73 37.07 -10.34
C TRP A 266 -4.83 36.20 -9.72
N LEU A 267 -4.52 35.52 -8.60
CA LEU A 267 -5.45 34.58 -7.92
C LEU A 267 -5.78 35.03 -6.47
N PRO A 268 -6.33 36.25 -6.27
CA PRO A 268 -6.53 36.79 -4.92
C PRO A 268 -7.54 36.01 -4.09
N ASN A 269 -8.46 35.27 -4.73
CA ASN A 269 -9.56 34.54 -4.09
C ASN A 269 -9.27 33.05 -3.92
N LEU A 270 -8.08 32.56 -4.31
CA LEU A 270 -7.77 31.13 -4.23
C LEU A 270 -7.66 30.68 -2.76
N GLU A 271 -8.53 29.74 -2.39
CA GLU A 271 -8.61 29.14 -1.05
C GLU A 271 -7.98 27.74 -0.99
N GLN A 272 -8.11 26.99 -2.10
CA GLN A 272 -7.72 25.58 -2.13
C GLN A 272 -6.93 25.27 -3.40
N LEU A 273 -5.72 24.73 -3.23
CA LEU A 273 -4.82 24.32 -4.29
C LEU A 273 -4.43 22.86 -4.09
N TYR A 274 -4.93 21.97 -4.96
CA TYR A 274 -4.71 20.53 -4.93
C TYR A 274 -4.04 20.08 -6.23
N LEU A 275 -2.72 19.82 -6.21
CA LEU A 275 -1.91 19.39 -7.35
C LEU A 275 -1.19 18.06 -7.10
N GLY A 276 -1.46 17.39 -5.98
CA GLY A 276 -0.76 16.16 -5.57
C GLY A 276 -0.92 15.02 -6.58
N ILE A 277 0.06 14.10 -6.58
CA ILE A 277 0.10 12.92 -7.45
C ILE A 277 0.04 13.31 -8.93
N ASN A 278 1.11 13.94 -9.38
CA ASN A 278 1.34 14.40 -10.75
C ASN A 278 2.87 14.37 -11.06
N TYR A 279 3.29 14.96 -12.15
CA TYR A 279 4.70 15.09 -12.55
C TYR A 279 5.17 16.55 -12.54
N PHE A 280 4.60 17.40 -11.70
CA PHE A 280 5.05 18.80 -11.59
C PHE A 280 6.47 18.88 -11.05
N SER A 281 7.26 19.80 -11.59
CA SER A 281 8.68 19.96 -11.27
C SER A 281 9.06 21.44 -11.05
N GLY A 282 10.34 21.68 -10.78
CA GLY A 282 10.85 23.03 -10.51
C GLY A 282 10.47 23.54 -9.12
N ASN A 283 10.70 24.82 -8.88
CA ASN A 283 10.52 25.42 -7.57
C ASN A 283 9.05 25.78 -7.29
N ILE A 284 8.65 25.71 -6.01
CA ILE A 284 7.38 26.32 -5.55
C ILE A 284 7.55 27.84 -5.68
N PRO A 285 6.66 28.55 -6.42
CA PRO A 285 6.80 29.97 -6.67
C PRO A 285 6.73 30.82 -5.39
N LEU A 286 7.63 31.81 -5.26
CA LEU A 286 7.61 32.71 -4.10
C LEU A 286 6.29 33.49 -3.96
N TYR A 287 5.71 33.90 -5.09
CA TYR A 287 4.45 34.66 -5.12
C TYR A 287 3.19 33.87 -4.79
N ILE A 288 3.30 32.55 -4.47
CA ILE A 288 2.17 31.77 -3.95
C ILE A 288 1.55 32.41 -2.71
N SER A 289 2.35 33.14 -1.93
CA SER A 289 1.92 33.89 -0.76
C SER A 289 0.97 35.06 -1.06
N ASN A 290 0.88 35.52 -2.31
CA ASN A 290 -0.05 36.56 -2.71
C ASN A 290 -1.50 36.05 -2.78
N CYS A 291 -1.70 34.74 -2.87
CA CYS A 291 -3.01 34.10 -2.68
C CYS A 291 -3.40 34.12 -1.20
N SER A 292 -3.63 35.31 -0.64
CA SER A 292 -3.80 35.51 0.81
C SER A 292 -4.96 34.73 1.45
N GLN A 293 -5.92 34.25 0.64
CA GLN A 293 -7.06 33.43 1.09
C GLN A 293 -6.76 31.95 1.16
N LEU A 294 -5.55 31.49 0.79
CA LEU A 294 -5.20 30.07 0.79
C LEU A 294 -5.31 29.47 2.19
N LYS A 295 -6.10 28.38 2.25
CA LYS A 295 -6.30 27.55 3.43
C LYS A 295 -5.65 26.18 3.26
N TYR A 296 -5.68 25.64 2.05
CA TYR A 296 -5.20 24.29 1.74
C TYR A 296 -4.24 24.34 0.57
N ILE A 297 -3.00 23.86 0.80
CA ILE A 297 -1.98 23.67 -0.23
C ILE A 297 -1.57 22.19 -0.16
N GLN A 298 -1.92 21.41 -1.18
CA GLN A 298 -1.57 19.99 -1.28
C GLN A 298 -0.82 19.74 -2.59
N LEU A 299 0.50 19.52 -2.49
CA LEU A 299 1.43 19.29 -3.59
C LEU A 299 2.13 17.91 -3.48
N PRO A 300 1.63 16.91 -2.70
CA PRO A 300 2.40 15.70 -2.45
C PRO A 300 2.61 14.89 -3.71
N LEU A 301 3.63 14.00 -3.68
CA LEU A 301 3.90 13.04 -4.76
C LEU A 301 4.07 13.73 -6.13
N ASN A 302 5.04 14.65 -6.18
CA ASN A 302 5.47 15.37 -7.38
C ASN A 302 7.01 15.40 -7.48
N GLN A 303 7.54 16.21 -8.36
CA GLN A 303 8.97 16.40 -8.56
C GLN A 303 9.39 17.87 -8.24
N PHE A 304 8.64 18.56 -7.38
CA PHE A 304 9.01 19.91 -6.95
C PHE A 304 10.38 19.90 -6.28
N SER A 305 11.21 20.87 -6.59
CA SER A 305 12.62 20.95 -6.16
C SER A 305 12.98 22.35 -5.63
N GLY A 306 14.22 22.49 -5.19
CA GLY A 306 14.69 23.75 -4.61
C GLY A 306 14.15 24.03 -3.21
N PRO A 307 14.45 25.18 -2.64
CA PRO A 307 14.10 25.50 -1.25
C PRO A 307 12.61 25.73 -1.07
N VAL A 308 12.07 25.26 0.10
CA VAL A 308 10.71 25.60 0.52
C VAL A 308 10.62 27.11 0.76
N PRO A 309 9.69 27.85 0.08
CA PRO A 309 9.61 29.31 0.22
C PRO A 309 9.25 29.77 1.62
N THR A 310 10.06 30.63 2.20
CA THR A 310 9.74 31.28 3.48
C THR A 310 8.56 32.25 3.39
N SER A 311 8.18 32.67 2.17
CA SER A 311 6.98 33.50 1.94
C SER A 311 5.67 32.78 2.31
N LEU A 312 5.65 31.44 2.38
CA LEU A 312 4.48 30.69 2.85
C LEU A 312 4.02 31.13 4.25
N GLY A 313 4.94 31.64 5.09
CA GLY A 313 4.58 32.20 6.37
C GLY A 313 3.73 33.48 6.33
N GLN A 314 3.43 34.03 5.15
CA GLN A 314 2.54 35.19 4.97
C GLN A 314 1.07 34.76 4.81
N LEU A 315 0.80 33.46 4.66
CA LEU A 315 -0.55 32.91 4.49
C LEU A 315 -1.23 32.73 5.86
N GLU A 316 -1.81 33.78 6.39
CA GLU A 316 -2.40 33.79 7.73
C GLU A 316 -3.56 32.80 7.91
N HIS A 317 -4.26 32.47 6.81
CA HIS A 317 -5.42 31.56 6.81
C HIS A 317 -5.05 30.10 6.53
N LEU A 318 -3.76 29.80 6.34
CA LEU A 318 -3.29 28.45 5.98
C LEU A 318 -3.61 27.48 7.12
N GLN A 319 -4.38 26.43 6.79
CA GLN A 319 -4.80 25.34 7.68
C GLN A 319 -4.02 24.06 7.43
N GLU A 320 -3.74 23.75 6.16
CA GLU A 320 -3.02 22.56 5.76
C GLU A 320 -1.96 22.87 4.72
N LEU A 321 -0.73 22.41 4.99
CA LEU A 321 0.39 22.45 4.07
C LEU A 321 0.92 21.03 3.89
N ASP A 322 0.69 20.45 2.71
CA ASP A 322 1.17 19.13 2.34
C ASP A 322 2.13 19.23 1.14
N LEU A 323 3.39 18.95 1.41
CA LEU A 323 4.50 18.96 0.46
C LEU A 323 5.20 17.60 0.34
N GLU A 324 4.59 16.54 0.88
CA GLU A 324 5.22 15.22 1.01
C GLU A 324 5.73 14.68 -0.33
N ILE A 325 6.79 13.90 -0.24
CA ILE A 325 7.36 13.11 -1.34
C ILE A 325 7.59 13.97 -2.58
N ASN A 326 8.55 14.86 -2.44
CA ASN A 326 9.07 15.75 -3.47
C ASN A 326 10.62 15.77 -3.41
N GLN A 327 11.24 16.70 -4.09
CA GLN A 327 12.69 16.90 -4.09
C GLN A 327 13.06 18.26 -3.45
N LEU A 328 12.25 18.72 -2.50
CA LEU A 328 12.43 20.01 -1.83
C LEU A 328 13.63 19.99 -0.89
N THR A 329 14.30 21.11 -0.76
CA THR A 329 15.50 21.30 0.05
C THR A 329 15.33 22.43 1.05
N SER A 330 16.30 22.57 1.98
CA SER A 330 16.47 23.80 2.76
C SER A 330 17.17 24.89 1.96
N GLN A 331 17.19 26.11 2.45
CA GLN A 331 18.02 27.16 1.92
C GLN A 331 19.52 26.87 2.16
N SER A 332 20.35 27.05 1.14
CA SER A 332 21.78 26.70 1.17
C SER A 332 22.56 27.41 2.28
N ASP A 333 22.12 28.60 2.68
CA ASP A 333 22.85 29.48 3.60
C ASP A 333 22.41 29.29 5.08
N SER A 334 21.46 28.39 5.35
CA SER A 334 20.93 28.13 6.70
C SER A 334 21.16 26.68 7.11
N LEU A 335 21.71 26.48 8.32
CA LEU A 335 21.75 25.15 8.93
C LEU A 335 20.37 24.70 9.42
N GLU A 336 19.48 25.64 9.74
CA GLU A 336 18.13 25.36 10.24
C GLU A 336 17.10 25.42 9.09
N LEU A 337 15.99 24.72 9.25
CA LEU A 337 14.84 24.74 8.36
C LEU A 337 14.07 26.07 8.53
N SER A 338 14.59 27.15 7.93
CA SER A 338 14.12 28.52 8.10
C SER A 338 12.65 28.74 7.70
N PHE A 339 12.13 27.94 6.77
CA PHE A 339 10.71 28.01 6.42
C PHE A 339 9.80 27.61 7.59
N LEU A 340 10.21 26.68 8.48
CA LEU A 340 9.46 26.36 9.69
C LEU A 340 9.34 27.56 10.62
N THR A 341 10.42 28.35 10.73
CA THR A 341 10.37 29.61 11.48
C THR A 341 9.38 30.59 10.85
N SER A 342 9.29 30.66 9.52
CA SER A 342 8.32 31.53 8.86
C SER A 342 6.88 31.10 9.08
N LEU A 343 6.61 29.77 9.12
CA LEU A 343 5.29 29.19 9.34
C LEU A 343 4.74 29.49 10.76
N THR A 344 5.53 29.95 11.69
CA THR A 344 5.03 30.41 13.02
C THR A 344 4.03 31.56 12.92
N ARG A 345 3.97 32.25 11.77
CA ARG A 345 2.98 33.29 11.48
C ARG A 345 1.62 32.73 11.06
N CYS A 346 1.58 31.51 10.53
CA CYS A 346 0.35 30.82 10.10
C CYS A 346 -0.41 30.28 11.31
N ARG A 347 -1.17 31.14 12.00
CA ARG A 347 -1.80 30.82 13.29
C ARG A 347 -2.97 29.83 13.19
N SER A 348 -3.49 29.60 11.98
CA SER A 348 -4.57 28.65 11.70
C SER A 348 -4.05 27.29 11.25
N LEU A 349 -2.73 27.07 11.18
CA LEU A 349 -2.15 25.83 10.66
C LEU A 349 -2.49 24.65 11.58
N GLU A 350 -3.18 23.68 11.04
CA GLU A 350 -3.64 22.45 11.69
C GLU A 350 -2.81 21.25 11.30
N LYS A 351 -2.36 21.20 10.03
CA LYS A 351 -1.62 20.07 9.49
C LYS A 351 -0.41 20.51 8.67
N LEU A 352 0.73 19.91 8.98
CA LEU A 352 2.00 20.16 8.31
C LEU A 352 2.63 18.82 7.92
N TYR A 353 2.61 18.51 6.62
CA TYR A 353 3.19 17.30 6.03
C TYR A 353 4.32 17.69 5.08
N ILE A 354 5.56 17.29 5.43
CA ILE A 354 6.76 17.62 4.65
C ILE A 354 7.65 16.41 4.36
N SER A 355 7.18 15.22 4.67
CA SER A 355 7.92 13.95 4.60
C SER A 355 8.47 13.64 3.22
N GLY A 356 9.53 12.82 3.16
CA GLY A 356 10.08 12.32 1.91
C GLY A 356 10.70 13.41 1.04
N ASN A 357 11.27 14.47 1.64
CA ASN A 357 11.99 15.53 0.98
C ASN A 357 13.44 15.62 1.50
N PRO A 358 14.45 15.86 0.67
CA PRO A 358 15.84 15.99 1.11
C PRO A 358 16.12 17.38 1.74
N LEU A 359 15.40 17.73 2.81
CA LEU A 359 15.47 19.05 3.45
C LEU A 359 16.83 19.29 4.12
N ASN A 360 17.44 18.24 4.71
CA ASN A 360 18.83 18.23 5.19
C ASN A 360 19.19 19.41 6.13
N GLY A 361 18.38 19.71 7.14
CA GLY A 361 18.60 20.81 8.08
C GLY A 361 18.32 20.42 9.52
N LEU A 362 18.45 21.39 10.43
CA LEU A 362 18.10 21.28 11.84
C LEU A 362 16.68 21.80 12.07
N LEU A 363 15.97 21.18 13.02
CA LEU A 363 14.71 21.78 13.51
C LEU A 363 15.01 23.07 14.27
N PRO A 364 14.39 24.21 13.92
CA PRO A 364 14.63 25.47 14.63
C PRO A 364 13.98 25.47 16.03
N VAL A 365 14.58 26.21 16.96
CA VAL A 365 13.99 26.42 18.31
C VAL A 365 12.59 27.03 18.23
N SER A 366 12.31 27.82 17.19
CA SER A 366 11.00 28.41 16.91
C SER A 366 9.89 27.38 16.63
N ILE A 367 10.21 26.10 16.46
CA ILE A 367 9.23 25.02 16.24
C ILE A 367 8.12 25.01 17.29
N GLY A 368 8.44 25.33 18.56
CA GLY A 368 7.47 25.42 19.64
C GLY A 368 6.47 26.57 19.53
N ASN A 369 6.68 27.50 18.59
CA ASN A 369 5.83 28.66 18.30
C ASN A 369 4.95 28.44 17.05
N LEU A 370 4.95 27.25 16.46
CA LEU A 370 3.97 26.91 15.44
C LEU A 370 2.56 27.04 15.99
N SER A 371 1.58 27.07 15.07
CA SER A 371 0.18 27.28 15.43
C SER A 371 -0.25 26.45 16.64
N SER A 372 -0.96 27.10 17.57
CA SER A 372 -1.63 26.38 18.68
C SER A 372 -2.75 25.44 18.20
N SER A 373 -3.20 25.56 16.93
CA SER A 373 -4.17 24.66 16.31
C SER A 373 -3.53 23.45 15.65
N LEU A 374 -2.18 23.34 15.65
CA LEU A 374 -1.47 22.27 14.97
C LEU A 374 -1.79 20.91 15.62
N GLN A 375 -2.33 20.01 14.80
CA GLN A 375 -2.73 18.66 15.16
C GLN A 375 -1.76 17.62 14.64
N ASP A 376 -1.26 17.78 13.42
CA ASP A 376 -0.34 16.82 12.80
C ASP A 376 0.93 17.53 12.33
N PHE A 377 2.08 17.05 12.77
CA PHE A 377 3.39 17.42 12.24
C PHE A 377 4.13 16.16 11.80
N VAL A 378 4.25 15.99 10.49
CA VAL A 378 4.79 14.80 9.84
C VAL A 378 5.97 15.18 8.95
N ALA A 379 7.16 14.69 9.30
CA ALA A 379 8.43 15.05 8.68
C ALA A 379 9.39 13.84 8.64
N TYR A 380 8.86 12.63 8.32
CA TYR A 380 9.69 11.44 8.19
C TYR A 380 10.54 11.49 6.90
N SER A 381 11.68 10.79 6.90
CA SER A 381 12.56 10.67 5.72
C SER A 381 12.95 12.04 5.10
N CYS A 382 13.28 13.04 5.94
CA CYS A 382 13.63 14.38 5.51
C CYS A 382 15.13 14.71 5.63
N GLN A 383 15.97 13.74 6.04
CA GLN A 383 17.38 13.94 6.37
C GLN A 383 17.62 15.02 7.46
N ILE A 384 16.63 15.23 8.34
CA ILE A 384 16.72 16.18 9.46
C ILE A 384 17.78 15.69 10.43
N LYS A 385 18.64 16.62 10.90
CA LYS A 385 19.79 16.34 11.77
C LYS A 385 19.64 16.99 13.13
N GLY A 386 20.60 16.68 14.01
CA GLY A 386 20.72 17.30 15.32
C GLY A 386 19.63 16.88 16.31
N PRO A 387 19.56 17.53 17.48
CA PRO A 387 18.64 17.15 18.54
C PRO A 387 17.21 17.60 18.25
N ILE A 388 16.25 16.92 18.85
CA ILE A 388 14.85 17.38 18.94
C ILE A 388 14.83 18.60 19.88
N PRO A 389 14.44 19.80 19.43
CA PRO A 389 14.38 21.00 20.28
C PRO A 389 13.41 20.80 21.44
N LYS A 390 13.81 21.20 22.66
CA LYS A 390 12.93 21.10 23.84
C LYS A 390 11.62 21.89 23.72
N GLU A 391 11.62 22.89 22.88
CA GLU A 391 10.48 23.78 22.59
C GLU A 391 9.33 23.03 21.89
N ILE A 392 9.58 21.87 21.28
CA ILE A 392 8.56 21.05 20.64
C ILE A 392 7.43 20.65 21.62
N GLY A 393 7.76 20.52 22.92
CA GLY A 393 6.79 20.25 23.98
C GLY A 393 5.73 21.34 24.18
N SER A 394 5.87 22.51 23.54
CA SER A 394 4.87 23.59 23.58
C SER A 394 3.68 23.33 22.66
N LEU A 395 3.76 22.38 21.74
CA LEU A 395 2.70 22.00 20.79
C LEU A 395 1.64 21.12 21.48
N ARG A 396 0.81 21.73 22.34
CA ARG A 396 -0.06 21.02 23.27
C ARG A 396 -1.21 20.24 22.59
N ASN A 397 -1.67 20.73 21.44
CA ASN A 397 -2.80 20.16 20.71
C ASN A 397 -2.38 19.16 19.62
N LEU A 398 -1.08 18.85 19.52
CA LEU A 398 -0.57 17.91 18.55
C LEU A 398 -1.08 16.50 18.85
N ASN A 399 -1.72 15.88 17.84
CA ASN A 399 -2.21 14.52 17.86
C ASN A 399 -1.17 13.53 17.30
N GLN A 400 -0.43 13.97 16.29
CA GLN A 400 0.62 13.16 15.66
C GLN A 400 1.92 13.95 15.55
N LEU A 401 3.01 13.34 16.02
CA LEU A 401 4.38 13.76 15.77
C LEU A 401 5.11 12.61 15.07
N ASP A 402 5.52 12.83 13.83
CA ASP A 402 6.33 11.89 13.07
C ASP A 402 7.62 12.54 12.60
N LEU A 403 8.73 12.14 13.21
CA LEU A 403 10.10 12.51 12.84
C LEU A 403 10.94 11.28 12.51
N SER A 404 10.30 10.17 12.14
CA SER A 404 10.96 8.90 11.86
C SER A 404 11.86 8.96 10.62
N GLU A 405 12.75 7.97 10.48
CA GLU A 405 13.63 7.81 9.32
C GLU A 405 14.45 9.09 8.98
N ASN A 406 15.03 9.70 10.02
CA ASN A 406 15.86 10.88 9.91
C ASN A 406 17.27 10.65 10.50
N ASN A 407 18.09 11.69 10.57
CA ASN A 407 19.45 11.63 11.12
C ASN A 407 19.53 12.35 12.48
N MET A 408 18.43 12.33 13.24
CA MET A 408 18.33 13.05 14.51
C MET A 408 19.16 12.38 15.60
N THR A 409 19.77 13.19 16.45
CA THR A 409 20.68 12.76 17.52
C THR A 409 20.22 13.29 18.90
N GLY A 410 20.95 12.93 19.95
CA GLY A 410 20.64 13.38 21.31
C GLY A 410 19.44 12.68 21.91
N SER A 411 18.84 13.25 22.94
CA SER A 411 17.79 12.60 23.72
C SER A 411 16.38 13.08 23.33
N ILE A 412 15.38 12.23 23.61
CA ILE A 412 13.97 12.65 23.60
C ILE A 412 13.77 13.67 24.72
N PRO A 413 13.35 14.91 24.43
CA PRO A 413 13.28 15.97 25.44
C PRO A 413 12.19 15.70 26.48
N SER A 414 12.48 15.92 27.77
CA SER A 414 11.51 15.76 28.87
C SER A 414 10.30 16.70 28.76
N THR A 415 10.42 17.78 27.97
CA THR A 415 9.32 18.69 27.66
C THR A 415 8.19 18.07 26.84
N ILE A 416 8.40 16.86 26.27
CA ILE A 416 7.37 16.09 25.55
C ILE A 416 6.09 15.93 26.37
N LYS A 417 6.18 15.95 27.71
CA LYS A 417 5.01 15.93 28.62
C LYS A 417 3.99 17.04 28.36
N GLY A 418 4.39 18.10 27.64
CA GLY A 418 3.50 19.20 27.27
C GLY A 418 2.49 18.86 26.18
N MET A 419 2.76 17.86 25.37
CA MET A 419 1.96 17.44 24.21
C MET A 419 0.79 16.52 24.65
N LYS A 420 -0.12 17.04 25.47
CA LYS A 420 -1.15 16.23 26.15
C LYS A 420 -2.18 15.57 25.22
N SER A 421 -2.35 16.09 24.01
CA SER A 421 -3.26 15.55 23.01
C SER A 421 -2.64 14.44 22.17
N LEU A 422 -1.33 14.17 22.34
CA LEU A 422 -0.59 13.28 21.46
C LEU A 422 -1.14 11.85 21.51
N GLN A 423 -1.49 11.35 20.34
CA GLN A 423 -2.01 10.01 20.11
C GLN A 423 -0.98 9.11 19.39
N ARG A 424 -0.14 9.69 18.55
CA ARG A 424 0.86 8.98 17.76
C ARG A 424 2.22 9.66 17.87
N LEU A 425 3.22 8.88 18.28
CA LEU A 425 4.61 9.33 18.40
C LEU A 425 5.52 8.40 17.63
N TYR A 426 6.06 8.86 16.50
CA TYR A 426 6.97 8.12 15.63
C TYR A 426 8.33 8.80 15.57
N LEU A 427 9.34 8.18 16.19
CA LEU A 427 10.73 8.65 16.23
C LEU A 427 11.70 7.56 15.77
N HIS A 428 11.20 6.48 15.21
CA HIS A 428 12.00 5.34 14.79
C HIS A 428 12.98 5.68 13.64
N GLY A 429 13.98 4.83 13.43
CA GLY A 429 14.92 5.02 12.33
C GLY A 429 15.78 6.29 12.46
N ASN A 430 16.21 6.61 13.68
CA ASN A 430 17.05 7.77 13.98
C ASN A 430 18.33 7.36 14.73
N GLN A 431 19.06 8.32 15.26
CA GLN A 431 20.26 8.12 16.10
C GLN A 431 20.03 8.67 17.50
N LEU A 432 18.78 8.64 18.00
CA LEU A 432 18.44 9.11 19.33
C LEU A 432 19.09 8.22 20.40
N GLU A 433 19.63 8.84 21.43
CA GLU A 433 20.40 8.19 22.50
C GLU A 433 19.85 8.51 23.88
N GLN A 434 20.50 7.98 24.95
CA GLN A 434 20.07 8.10 26.34
C GLN A 434 18.78 7.31 26.62
N SER A 435 18.16 7.57 27.77
CA SER A 435 16.98 6.83 28.22
C SER A 435 15.68 7.43 27.70
N ILE A 436 14.66 6.58 27.58
CA ILE A 436 13.28 7.02 27.34
C ILE A 436 12.85 7.85 28.56
N PRO A 437 12.47 9.13 28.39
CA PRO A 437 12.14 10.01 29.52
C PRO A 437 10.84 9.55 30.21
N ARG A 438 10.84 9.50 31.55
CA ARG A 438 9.61 9.14 32.31
C ARG A 438 8.45 10.10 32.08
N GLU A 439 8.72 11.30 31.61
CA GLU A 439 7.75 12.33 31.24
C GLU A 439 6.82 11.90 30.11
N ILE A 440 7.20 10.89 29.30
CA ILE A 440 6.34 10.32 28.27
C ILE A 440 5.11 9.64 28.85
N CYS A 441 5.21 9.14 30.10
CA CYS A 441 4.12 8.43 30.76
C CYS A 441 2.92 9.30 31.17
N VAL A 442 3.00 10.64 31.02
CA VAL A 442 1.86 11.53 31.27
C VAL A 442 1.00 11.77 30.03
N LEU A 443 1.40 11.20 28.87
CA LEU A 443 0.68 11.30 27.59
C LEU A 443 -0.46 10.28 27.56
N SER A 444 -1.48 10.48 28.37
CA SER A 444 -2.57 9.49 28.57
C SER A 444 -3.35 9.14 27.31
N ASN A 445 -3.33 10.00 26.29
CA ASN A 445 -4.01 9.77 25.00
C ASN A 445 -3.16 8.98 23.99
N LEU A 446 -1.90 8.64 24.34
CA LEU A 446 -0.98 7.98 23.42
C LEU A 446 -1.46 6.57 23.09
N GLY A 447 -1.75 6.33 21.81
CA GLY A 447 -2.17 5.06 21.26
C GLY A 447 -1.03 4.31 20.56
N GLU A 448 -0.10 5.04 19.95
CA GLU A 448 1.01 4.44 19.19
C GLU A 448 2.33 5.10 19.60
N MET A 449 3.30 4.27 19.98
CA MET A 449 4.65 4.70 20.31
C MET A 449 5.68 3.84 19.60
N GLU A 450 6.35 4.45 18.62
CA GLU A 450 7.34 3.79 17.78
C GLU A 450 8.69 4.46 17.91
N LEU A 451 9.61 3.81 18.64
CA LEU A 451 10.96 4.30 18.93
C LEU A 451 12.04 3.32 18.47
N GLN A 452 11.68 2.32 17.66
CA GLN A 452 12.59 1.27 17.19
C GLN A 452 13.71 1.83 16.32
N SER A 453 14.77 1.05 16.16
CA SER A 453 15.93 1.42 15.30
C SER A 453 16.54 2.78 15.69
N ASN A 454 16.92 2.89 16.98
CA ASN A 454 17.62 4.03 17.56
C ASN A 454 18.82 3.53 18.42
N ARG A 455 19.43 4.42 19.19
CA ARG A 455 20.49 4.11 20.15
C ARG A 455 20.03 4.30 21.62
N LEU A 456 18.72 4.23 21.86
CA LEU A 456 18.13 4.42 23.18
C LEU A 456 18.66 3.36 24.16
N SER A 457 18.98 3.76 25.39
CA SER A 457 19.61 2.93 26.40
C SER A 457 18.89 3.02 27.75
N GLY A 458 19.37 2.29 28.76
CA GLY A 458 18.75 2.26 30.07
C GLY A 458 17.48 1.42 30.12
N SER A 459 16.62 1.67 31.10
CA SER A 459 15.41 0.89 31.34
C SER A 459 14.17 1.45 30.63
N ILE A 460 13.22 0.59 30.32
CA ILE A 460 11.83 1.00 30.00
C ILE A 460 11.27 1.67 31.26
N PRO A 461 10.70 2.88 31.17
CA PRO A 461 10.18 3.59 32.35
C PRO A 461 9.14 2.77 33.13
N SER A 462 9.28 2.68 34.45
CA SER A 462 8.35 1.92 35.28
C SER A 462 6.92 2.47 35.30
N CYS A 463 6.70 3.66 34.79
CA CYS A 463 5.39 4.29 34.64
C CYS A 463 4.70 4.00 33.29
N ILE A 464 5.30 3.17 32.42
CA ILE A 464 4.77 2.90 31.07
C ILE A 464 3.32 2.40 31.10
N GLY A 465 2.95 1.65 32.15
CA GLY A 465 1.58 1.15 32.35
C GLY A 465 0.52 2.22 32.58
N ASN A 466 0.90 3.49 32.72
CA ASN A 466 -0.05 4.61 32.82
C ASN A 466 -0.64 5.01 31.47
N LEU A 467 -0.06 4.51 30.37
CA LEU A 467 -0.52 4.78 29.00
C LEU A 467 -1.67 3.83 28.61
N SER A 468 -2.80 3.96 29.31
CA SER A 468 -3.93 3.02 29.20
C SER A 468 -4.55 2.92 27.80
N HIS A 469 -4.34 3.90 26.92
CA HIS A 469 -4.81 3.89 25.53
C HIS A 469 -3.82 3.29 24.54
N LEU A 470 -2.63 2.84 25.02
CA LEU A 470 -1.59 2.36 24.14
C LEU A 470 -1.98 1.04 23.45
N LEU A 471 -1.94 1.06 22.10
CA LEU A 471 -2.27 -0.05 21.21
C LEU A 471 -1.00 -0.68 20.63
N ILE A 472 0.00 0.15 20.32
CA ILE A 472 1.23 -0.26 19.65
C ILE A 472 2.43 0.29 20.44
N LEU A 473 3.35 -0.62 20.80
CA LEU A 473 4.61 -0.30 21.46
C LEU A 473 5.75 -1.00 20.76
N LEU A 474 6.53 -0.25 19.97
CA LEU A 474 7.69 -0.75 19.23
C LEU A 474 8.96 -0.08 19.75
N LEU A 475 9.81 -0.85 20.44
CA LEU A 475 11.08 -0.41 21.04
C LEU A 475 12.26 -1.25 20.53
N ASN A 476 12.03 -2.11 19.54
CA ASN A 476 13.04 -3.03 19.03
C ASN A 476 14.25 -2.33 18.41
N SER A 477 15.35 -3.05 18.29
CA SER A 477 16.59 -2.54 17.68
C SER A 477 17.12 -1.26 18.36
N ASN A 478 17.30 -1.35 19.68
CA ASN A 478 17.86 -0.32 20.54
C ASN A 478 18.93 -0.93 21.49
N SER A 479 19.38 -0.18 22.48
CA SER A 479 20.32 -0.62 23.50
C SER A 479 19.67 -0.69 24.89
N LEU A 480 18.35 -0.90 24.94
CA LEU A 480 17.60 -0.98 26.21
C LEU A 480 18.05 -2.17 27.05
N SER A 481 18.08 -2.00 28.36
CA SER A 481 18.62 -2.98 29.31
C SER A 481 17.72 -3.16 30.52
N LEU A 482 18.13 -4.01 31.47
CA LEU A 482 17.36 -4.38 32.66
C LEU A 482 16.11 -5.22 32.30
N SER A 483 15.14 -5.29 33.21
CA SER A 483 13.94 -6.10 33.03
C SER A 483 12.77 -5.29 32.50
N ILE A 484 11.79 -5.99 31.90
CA ILE A 484 10.47 -5.40 31.57
C ILE A 484 9.81 -4.97 32.87
N PRO A 485 9.39 -3.70 33.00
CA PRO A 485 8.70 -3.25 34.21
C PRO A 485 7.32 -3.94 34.34
N PRO A 486 6.96 -4.41 35.54
CA PRO A 486 5.68 -5.10 35.78
C PRO A 486 4.46 -4.29 35.35
N SER A 487 4.54 -2.96 35.39
CA SER A 487 3.47 -2.06 34.98
C SER A 487 3.13 -2.17 33.48
N LEU A 488 4.06 -2.64 32.62
CA LEU A 488 3.79 -2.84 31.20
C LEU A 488 2.60 -3.79 30.98
N TRP A 489 2.45 -4.80 31.84
CA TRP A 489 1.35 -5.75 31.79
C TRP A 489 0.01 -5.20 32.29
N ASN A 490 -0.09 -3.90 32.58
CA ASN A 490 -1.34 -3.20 32.82
C ASN A 490 -1.92 -2.53 31.55
N LEU A 491 -1.25 -2.63 30.41
CA LEU A 491 -1.69 -2.05 29.13
C LEU A 491 -2.75 -2.93 28.48
N GLU A 492 -3.96 -2.94 29.01
CA GLU A 492 -5.05 -3.88 28.63
C GLU A 492 -5.47 -3.77 27.16
N ASN A 493 -5.26 -2.60 26.53
CA ASN A 493 -5.61 -2.35 25.13
C ASN A 493 -4.49 -2.66 24.14
N LEU A 494 -3.32 -3.12 24.60
CA LEU A 494 -2.17 -3.35 23.74
C LEU A 494 -2.44 -4.46 22.72
N LEU A 495 -2.19 -4.15 21.44
CA LEU A 495 -2.34 -5.06 20.29
C LEU A 495 -0.99 -5.62 19.85
N SER A 496 0.06 -4.80 19.89
CA SER A 496 1.40 -5.18 19.42
C SER A 496 2.48 -4.71 20.37
N LEU A 497 3.36 -5.64 20.76
CA LEU A 497 4.53 -5.39 21.58
C LEU A 497 5.77 -5.94 20.88
N ASN A 498 6.70 -5.05 20.51
CA ASN A 498 8.00 -5.47 19.98
C ASN A 498 9.14 -4.84 20.78
N LEU A 499 9.88 -5.67 21.51
CA LEU A 499 11.06 -5.31 22.29
C LEU A 499 12.32 -6.02 21.76
N SER A 500 12.26 -6.63 20.59
CA SER A 500 13.32 -7.47 20.05
C SER A 500 14.63 -6.70 19.82
N SER A 501 15.74 -7.44 19.71
CA SER A 501 17.05 -6.84 19.39
C SER A 501 17.45 -5.70 20.35
N ASN A 502 17.45 -6.04 21.64
CA ASN A 502 17.88 -5.16 22.75
C ASN A 502 18.82 -5.92 23.70
N SER A 503 19.11 -5.35 24.85
CA SER A 503 19.86 -6.00 25.94
C SER A 503 18.97 -6.24 27.19
N LEU A 504 17.67 -6.38 26.99
CA LEU A 504 16.71 -6.63 28.08
C LEU A 504 16.90 -8.04 28.65
N GLY A 505 16.73 -8.19 29.97
CA GLY A 505 16.96 -9.46 30.65
C GLY A 505 16.00 -9.70 31.80
N GLY A 506 16.34 -10.68 32.62
CA GLY A 506 15.48 -11.16 33.72
C GLY A 506 14.45 -12.17 33.25
N SER A 507 13.55 -12.58 34.14
CA SER A 507 12.50 -13.55 33.84
C SER A 507 11.20 -12.86 33.51
N LEU A 508 10.35 -13.50 32.67
CA LEU A 508 9.00 -13.04 32.39
C LEU A 508 8.00 -13.36 33.54
N HIS A 509 8.50 -13.98 34.61
CA HIS A 509 7.71 -14.38 35.79
C HIS A 509 7.35 -13.18 36.67
N GLY A 510 6.31 -13.35 37.48
CA GLY A 510 5.89 -12.40 38.51
C GLY A 510 4.52 -11.81 38.22
N ASN A 511 4.45 -10.51 38.04
CA ASN A 511 3.15 -9.78 37.96
C ASN A 511 2.61 -9.66 36.51
N MET A 512 2.94 -10.60 35.64
CA MET A 512 2.39 -10.64 34.28
C MET A 512 0.87 -10.86 34.34
N ARG A 513 0.10 -10.10 33.58
CA ARG A 513 -1.34 -10.24 33.45
C ARG A 513 -1.71 -10.62 32.02
N VAL A 514 -2.85 -11.28 31.86
CA VAL A 514 -3.38 -11.62 30.54
C VAL A 514 -3.85 -10.36 29.82
N LEU A 515 -3.21 -10.03 28.71
CA LEU A 515 -3.60 -8.96 27.80
C LEU A 515 -4.50 -9.55 26.70
N LYS A 516 -5.81 -9.46 26.88
CA LYS A 516 -6.81 -10.14 26.05
C LYS A 516 -6.80 -9.69 24.56
N MET A 517 -6.37 -8.45 24.31
CA MET A 517 -6.37 -7.86 22.98
C MET A 517 -5.04 -8.07 22.23
N LEU A 518 -4.01 -8.57 22.92
CA LEU A 518 -2.65 -8.65 22.37
C LEU A 518 -2.57 -9.70 21.25
N GLN A 519 -2.17 -9.24 20.06
CA GLN A 519 -2.09 -10.03 18.84
C GLN A 519 -0.65 -10.44 18.50
N SER A 520 0.33 -9.61 18.85
CA SER A 520 1.73 -9.86 18.52
C SER A 520 2.67 -9.55 19.69
N ILE A 521 3.55 -10.50 19.98
CA ILE A 521 4.67 -10.32 20.92
C ILE A 521 5.97 -10.73 20.23
N ASP A 522 6.93 -9.81 20.17
CA ASP A 522 8.30 -10.11 19.78
C ASP A 522 9.28 -9.63 20.86
N LEU A 523 9.90 -10.60 21.56
CA LEU A 523 10.95 -10.38 22.56
C LEU A 523 12.29 -10.99 22.11
N SER A 524 12.43 -11.36 20.86
CA SER A 524 13.58 -12.05 20.31
C SER A 524 14.88 -11.25 20.45
N ARG A 525 16.02 -11.94 20.37
CA ARG A 525 17.36 -11.30 20.40
C ARG A 525 17.55 -10.38 21.60
N ASN A 526 17.37 -10.97 22.79
CA ASN A 526 17.53 -10.31 24.09
C ASN A 526 18.31 -11.23 25.06
N LYS A 527 18.32 -10.89 26.35
CA LYS A 527 18.97 -11.67 27.42
C LYS A 527 17.94 -12.22 28.43
N PHE A 528 16.69 -12.42 27.97
CA PHE A 528 15.65 -13.00 28.85
C PHE A 528 16.02 -14.42 29.25
N SER A 529 15.68 -14.79 30.50
CA SER A 529 15.96 -16.10 31.05
C SER A 529 14.81 -16.59 31.93
N GLY A 530 14.95 -17.77 32.52
CA GLY A 530 13.89 -18.39 33.31
C GLY A 530 12.99 -19.30 32.48
N ASN A 531 11.97 -19.88 33.12
CA ASN A 531 10.99 -20.72 32.46
C ASN A 531 10.00 -19.87 31.64
N LEU A 532 9.47 -20.45 30.58
CA LEU A 532 8.34 -19.85 29.85
C LEU A 532 7.12 -19.78 30.76
N PRO A 533 6.52 -18.59 30.96
CA PRO A 533 5.40 -18.46 31.91
C PRO A 533 4.13 -19.11 31.36
N THR A 534 3.43 -19.90 32.20
CA THR A 534 2.17 -20.54 31.82
C THR A 534 1.06 -19.54 31.47
N ILE A 535 1.13 -18.32 31.98
CA ILE A 535 0.16 -17.25 31.71
C ILE A 535 0.14 -16.81 30.24
N LEU A 536 1.24 -17.07 29.48
CA LEU A 536 1.26 -16.78 28.03
C LEU A 536 0.17 -17.53 27.28
N GLY A 537 -0.21 -18.75 27.71
CA GLY A 537 -1.32 -19.50 27.12
C GLY A 537 -2.68 -18.79 27.24
N GLY A 538 -2.82 -17.87 28.21
CA GLY A 538 -4.05 -17.08 28.35
C GLY A 538 -4.24 -15.95 27.32
N PHE A 539 -3.27 -15.67 26.46
CA PHE A 539 -3.33 -14.59 25.46
C PHE A 539 -4.10 -15.05 24.21
N GLN A 540 -5.42 -15.24 24.37
CA GLN A 540 -6.29 -15.92 23.40
C GLN A 540 -6.38 -15.24 22.02
N SER A 541 -6.02 -13.95 21.92
CA SER A 541 -6.00 -13.20 20.65
C SER A 541 -4.62 -13.23 19.96
N LEU A 542 -3.64 -13.91 20.58
CA LEU A 542 -2.26 -13.89 20.09
C LEU A 542 -2.14 -14.68 18.79
N SER A 543 -1.73 -13.99 17.72
CA SER A 543 -1.46 -14.57 16.40
C SER A 543 0.05 -14.81 16.19
N SER A 544 0.91 -13.99 16.81
CA SER A 544 2.36 -14.08 16.63
C SER A 544 3.11 -14.03 17.96
N LEU A 545 3.97 -15.04 18.18
CA LEU A 545 4.84 -15.16 19.36
C LEU A 545 6.28 -15.43 18.92
N ASN A 546 7.19 -14.48 19.15
CA ASN A 546 8.60 -14.63 18.90
C ASN A 546 9.40 -14.42 20.21
N LEU A 547 10.02 -15.47 20.72
CA LEU A 547 10.90 -15.47 21.89
C LEU A 547 12.32 -15.96 21.53
N SER A 548 12.65 -16.08 20.25
CA SER A 548 13.90 -16.66 19.78
C SER A 548 15.14 -15.88 20.23
N HIS A 549 16.31 -16.52 20.17
CA HIS A 549 17.59 -15.90 20.54
C HIS A 549 17.58 -15.24 21.93
N ASN A 550 17.26 -16.03 22.94
CA ASN A 550 17.26 -15.65 24.35
C ASN A 550 17.96 -16.76 25.19
N SER A 551 17.77 -16.74 26.50
CA SER A 551 18.30 -17.75 27.44
C SER A 551 17.18 -18.43 28.23
N PHE A 552 16.00 -18.59 27.65
CA PHE A 552 14.88 -19.31 28.28
C PHE A 552 15.24 -20.79 28.47
N TRP A 553 14.81 -21.37 29.58
CA TRP A 553 15.05 -22.79 29.89
C TRP A 553 13.78 -23.44 30.48
N GLY A 554 13.82 -24.76 30.70
CA GLY A 554 12.66 -25.53 31.19
C GLY A 554 11.69 -25.91 30.08
N PRO A 555 10.56 -26.54 30.42
CA PRO A 555 9.65 -27.08 29.40
C PRO A 555 8.78 -26.03 28.74
N ILE A 556 8.27 -26.36 27.54
CA ILE A 556 7.19 -25.61 26.89
C ILE A 556 5.91 -25.85 27.71
N PRO A 557 5.21 -24.79 28.16
CA PRO A 557 4.01 -24.96 28.98
C PRO A 557 2.85 -25.64 28.24
N GLU A 558 2.16 -26.56 28.91
CA GLU A 558 0.93 -27.20 28.39
C GLU A 558 -0.19 -26.18 28.06
N SER A 559 -0.20 -25.03 28.74
CA SER A 559 -1.15 -23.94 28.50
C SER A 559 -1.05 -23.34 27.08
N PHE A 560 0.07 -23.56 26.37
CA PHE A 560 0.22 -23.04 25.00
C PHE A 560 -0.83 -23.61 24.03
N ARG A 561 -1.45 -24.78 24.35
CA ARG A 561 -2.60 -25.31 23.63
C ARG A 561 -3.80 -24.35 23.52
N GLU A 562 -3.86 -23.36 24.42
CA GLU A 562 -4.96 -22.38 24.50
C GLU A 562 -4.77 -21.21 23.53
N LEU A 563 -3.60 -21.08 22.90
CA LEU A 563 -3.29 -20.07 21.89
C LEU A 563 -3.90 -20.43 20.52
N ILE A 564 -5.21 -20.61 20.47
CA ILE A 564 -5.93 -21.15 19.30
C ILE A 564 -5.84 -20.28 18.04
N THR A 565 -5.57 -18.98 18.21
CA THR A 565 -5.43 -18.00 17.10
C THR A 565 -4.00 -17.89 16.59
N LEU A 566 -3.06 -18.65 17.20
CA LEU A 566 -1.64 -18.49 16.89
C LEU A 566 -1.33 -19.07 15.51
N ASP A 567 -0.74 -18.25 14.63
CA ASP A 567 -0.27 -18.62 13.30
C ASP A 567 1.26 -18.70 13.20
N TYR A 568 1.97 -17.93 14.03
CA TYR A 568 3.44 -17.86 14.05
C TYR A 568 4.01 -18.09 15.46
N MET A 569 4.92 -19.07 15.61
CA MET A 569 5.66 -19.32 16.86
C MET A 569 7.14 -19.56 16.58
N ASP A 570 8.01 -18.72 17.15
CA ASP A 570 9.47 -18.94 17.14
C ASP A 570 10.04 -18.93 18.56
N LEU A 571 10.53 -20.08 19.01
CA LEU A 571 11.22 -20.30 20.30
C LEU A 571 12.67 -20.71 20.09
N SER A 572 13.21 -20.63 18.87
CA SER A 572 14.53 -21.10 18.51
C SER A 572 15.66 -20.39 19.25
N HIS A 573 16.86 -21.01 19.26
CA HIS A 573 18.04 -20.43 19.91
C HIS A 573 17.80 -20.03 21.38
N ASN A 574 17.39 -21.03 22.17
CA ASN A 574 17.19 -20.92 23.61
C ASN A 574 17.78 -22.16 24.31
N ASN A 575 17.53 -22.33 25.61
CA ASN A 575 17.92 -23.53 26.39
C ASN A 575 16.65 -24.28 26.86
N ILE A 576 15.58 -24.27 26.06
CA ILE A 576 14.29 -24.91 26.36
C ILE A 576 14.49 -26.42 26.32
N SER A 577 13.95 -27.14 27.32
CA SER A 577 14.15 -28.58 27.53
C SER A 577 12.80 -29.30 27.73
N GLY A 578 12.86 -30.62 27.91
CA GLY A 578 11.68 -31.46 28.05
C GLY A 578 11.01 -31.78 26.70
N SER A 579 9.81 -32.34 26.75
CA SER A 579 9.10 -32.78 25.55
C SER A 579 8.26 -31.65 24.94
N ILE A 580 8.04 -31.74 23.63
CA ILE A 580 7.04 -30.90 22.94
C ILE A 580 5.65 -31.38 23.41
N PRO A 581 4.82 -30.49 23.99
CA PRO A 581 3.49 -30.87 24.48
C PRO A 581 2.60 -31.42 23.35
N LYS A 582 2.10 -32.66 23.52
CA LYS A 582 1.17 -33.27 22.55
C LYS A 582 -0.10 -32.43 22.37
N SER A 583 -0.50 -31.69 23.40
CA SER A 583 -1.63 -30.78 23.38
C SER A 583 -1.52 -29.64 22.36
N MET A 584 -0.33 -29.28 21.89
CA MET A 584 -0.11 -28.26 20.83
C MET A 584 -0.66 -28.69 19.46
N VAL A 585 -1.00 -29.95 19.25
CA VAL A 585 -1.75 -30.44 18.07
C VAL A 585 -3.08 -29.69 17.90
N ALA A 586 -3.64 -29.14 18.98
CA ALA A 586 -4.87 -28.34 18.95
C ALA A 586 -4.72 -26.97 18.26
N LEU A 587 -3.51 -26.49 18.01
CA LEU A 587 -3.23 -25.19 17.38
C LEU A 587 -3.47 -25.23 15.86
N SER A 588 -4.73 -25.40 15.46
CA SER A 588 -5.11 -25.64 14.05
C SER A 588 -4.72 -24.51 13.06
N HIS A 589 -4.47 -23.29 13.56
CA HIS A 589 -4.09 -22.13 12.75
C HIS A 589 -2.57 -21.95 12.62
N LEU A 590 -1.76 -22.75 13.33
CA LEU A 590 -0.32 -22.60 13.38
C LEU A 590 0.32 -22.95 12.03
N GLN A 591 0.84 -21.92 11.33
CA GLN A 591 1.46 -22.04 10.01
C GLN A 591 2.99 -22.08 10.08
N TYR A 592 3.57 -21.38 11.05
CA TYR A 592 5.00 -21.33 11.26
C TYR A 592 5.37 -21.77 12.69
N LEU A 593 6.24 -22.77 12.79
CA LEU A 593 6.82 -23.22 14.04
C LEU A 593 8.33 -23.35 13.90
N ASN A 594 9.08 -22.73 14.80
CA ASN A 594 10.53 -22.90 14.90
C ASN A 594 10.92 -23.18 16.35
N LEU A 595 11.36 -24.41 16.64
CA LEU A 595 11.87 -24.89 17.93
C LEU A 595 13.35 -25.26 17.87
N SER A 596 14.03 -24.97 16.76
CA SER A 596 15.43 -25.35 16.51
C SER A 596 16.38 -24.73 17.53
N PHE A 597 17.57 -25.31 17.64
CA PHE A 597 18.63 -24.82 18.55
C PHE A 597 18.15 -24.69 20.01
N ASN A 598 17.66 -25.81 20.58
CA ASN A 598 17.20 -25.94 21.95
C ASN A 598 17.71 -27.27 22.55
N ASN A 599 17.24 -27.63 23.74
CA ASN A 599 17.57 -28.89 24.41
C ASN A 599 16.32 -29.78 24.61
N LEU A 600 15.41 -29.75 23.60
CA LEU A 600 14.17 -30.53 23.62
C LEU A 600 14.42 -32.02 23.45
N SER A 601 13.53 -32.85 24.03
CA SER A 601 13.68 -34.29 24.04
C SER A 601 12.35 -35.01 23.83
N GLY A 602 12.39 -36.29 23.47
CA GLY A 602 11.21 -37.13 23.30
C GLY A 602 10.60 -37.01 21.89
N GLU A 603 9.37 -37.50 21.75
CA GLU A 603 8.70 -37.65 20.46
C GLU A 603 8.13 -36.32 19.94
N ILE A 604 8.41 -35.98 18.66
CA ILE A 604 7.77 -34.87 17.96
C ILE A 604 6.34 -35.30 17.60
N PRO A 605 5.29 -34.52 17.94
CA PRO A 605 3.92 -34.79 17.50
C PRO A 605 3.83 -34.90 15.97
N SER A 606 3.00 -35.81 15.46
CA SER A 606 2.86 -36.04 14.01
C SER A 606 1.50 -35.63 13.45
N GLU A 607 0.58 -35.20 14.31
CA GLU A 607 -0.79 -34.83 13.96
C GLU A 607 -1.02 -33.33 13.94
N GLY A 608 -2.18 -32.89 13.40
CA GLY A 608 -2.57 -31.48 13.34
C GLY A 608 -1.56 -30.66 12.52
N PRO A 609 -1.21 -29.44 12.98
CA PRO A 609 -0.27 -28.57 12.24
C PRO A 609 1.12 -29.16 12.08
N PHE A 610 1.53 -30.09 12.99
CA PHE A 610 2.86 -30.71 12.95
C PHE A 610 3.08 -31.56 11.69
N ALA A 611 2.03 -32.06 11.07
CA ALA A 611 2.12 -32.79 9.79
C ALA A 611 2.70 -31.96 8.63
N ASN A 612 2.62 -30.63 8.74
CA ASN A 612 3.08 -29.69 7.71
C ASN A 612 4.50 -29.14 7.98
N PHE A 613 5.09 -29.39 9.15
CA PHE A 613 6.42 -28.88 9.50
C PHE A 613 7.52 -29.83 9.00
N THR A 614 8.70 -29.26 8.82
CA THR A 614 9.87 -29.97 8.30
C THR A 614 10.97 -30.08 9.35
N ALA A 615 12.03 -30.81 9.04
CA ALA A 615 13.22 -30.91 9.89
C ALA A 615 13.78 -29.56 10.35
N ALA A 616 13.65 -28.50 9.53
CA ALA A 616 14.12 -27.15 9.86
C ALA A 616 13.53 -26.58 11.15
N SER A 617 12.29 -26.95 11.48
CA SER A 617 11.60 -26.52 12.70
C SER A 617 12.20 -27.13 14.00
N PHE A 618 13.00 -28.22 13.89
CA PHE A 618 13.42 -29.02 15.04
C PHE A 618 14.95 -29.25 15.10
N VAL A 619 15.70 -28.80 14.11
CA VAL A 619 17.16 -29.01 14.00
C VAL A 619 17.88 -28.53 15.26
N GLU A 620 19.05 -29.17 15.58
CA GLU A 620 19.85 -28.87 16.80
C GLU A 620 19.06 -29.06 18.12
N ASN A 621 18.31 -30.21 18.20
CA ASN A 621 17.72 -30.76 19.39
C ASN A 621 18.06 -32.27 19.42
N GLU A 622 19.24 -32.62 19.98
CA GLU A 622 19.81 -33.94 19.85
C GLU A 622 19.00 -35.11 20.44
N ALA A 623 18.13 -34.80 21.39
CA ALA A 623 17.32 -35.79 22.09
C ALA A 623 15.88 -35.95 21.60
N LEU A 624 15.53 -35.31 20.46
CA LEU A 624 14.24 -35.50 19.81
C LEU A 624 14.26 -36.80 19.00
N CYS A 625 13.07 -37.43 18.92
CA CYS A 625 12.80 -38.58 18.07
C CYS A 625 11.47 -38.42 17.35
N GLY A 626 11.22 -39.15 16.25
CA GLY A 626 9.95 -39.02 15.54
C GLY A 626 9.94 -39.63 14.14
N LEU A 627 9.09 -39.09 13.28
CA LEU A 627 8.96 -39.51 11.90
C LEU A 627 10.20 -39.12 11.05
N PRO A 628 10.54 -39.90 10.01
CA PRO A 628 11.69 -39.64 9.13
C PRO A 628 11.66 -38.24 8.46
N ILE A 629 10.48 -37.65 8.24
CA ILE A 629 10.31 -36.32 7.67
C ILE A 629 11.01 -35.23 8.51
N PHE A 630 11.11 -35.45 9.84
CA PHE A 630 11.77 -34.51 10.76
C PHE A 630 13.29 -34.72 10.84
N GLN A 631 13.85 -35.72 10.15
CA GLN A 631 15.27 -36.07 10.15
C GLN A 631 15.85 -36.32 11.57
N VAL A 632 15.06 -36.87 12.44
CA VAL A 632 15.40 -37.26 13.82
C VAL A 632 15.36 -38.80 13.92
N PRO A 633 16.08 -39.40 14.93
CA PRO A 633 16.00 -40.83 15.17
C PRO A 633 14.59 -41.33 15.44
N PRO A 634 14.22 -42.58 15.04
CA PRO A 634 12.92 -43.13 15.38
C PRO A 634 12.80 -43.35 16.91
N CYS A 635 11.60 -43.09 17.45
CA CYS A 635 11.34 -43.30 18.87
C CYS A 635 11.29 -44.82 19.18
N GLY A 636 11.92 -45.24 20.26
CA GLY A 636 11.87 -46.64 20.71
C GLY A 636 13.15 -47.44 20.53
N SER A 637 14.24 -46.91 19.99
CA SER A 637 15.53 -47.55 19.97
C SER A 637 16.34 -47.29 21.29
N HIS A 638 15.80 -47.59 22.45
CA HIS A 638 16.63 -47.81 23.61
C HIS A 638 17.36 -49.16 23.44
N SER A 639 18.38 -49.16 22.57
CA SER A 639 19.38 -50.22 22.60
C SER A 639 20.24 -50.00 23.84
N ASN A 640 20.16 -50.94 24.77
CA ASN A 640 20.98 -51.10 25.93
C ASN A 640 22.34 -50.45 25.85
N GLN A 641 22.59 -49.28 26.46
CA GLN A 641 23.91 -48.71 26.74
C GLN A 641 24.82 -49.62 27.54
N GLU A 642 24.25 -50.65 28.27
CA GLU A 642 25.05 -51.67 28.94
C GLU A 642 25.85 -52.59 28.00
N SER A 643 25.45 -52.77 26.76
CA SER A 643 26.15 -53.65 25.82
C SER A 643 27.41 -53.02 25.23
N LYS A 644 27.43 -51.70 25.04
CA LYS A 644 28.57 -50.98 24.46
C LYS A 644 29.76 -50.91 25.41
N ALA A 645 29.54 -50.65 26.70
CA ALA A 645 30.62 -50.66 27.70
C ALA A 645 31.22 -52.07 27.89
N LYS A 646 30.39 -53.12 27.87
CA LYS A 646 30.89 -54.53 27.94
C LYS A 646 31.59 -54.98 26.66
N PHE A 647 31.17 -54.50 25.48
CA PHE A 647 31.82 -54.76 24.20
C PHE A 647 33.18 -54.02 24.09
N ILE A 648 33.27 -52.78 24.54
CA ILE A 648 34.51 -51.99 24.62
C ILE A 648 35.52 -52.68 25.57
N LEU A 649 35.09 -53.12 26.75
CA LEU A 649 35.96 -53.75 27.72
C LEU A 649 36.45 -55.12 27.30
N LYS A 650 35.63 -55.90 26.57
CA LYS A 650 35.91 -57.31 26.22
C LYS A 650 36.63 -57.50 24.90
N PHE A 651 36.45 -56.58 23.93
CA PHE A 651 37.01 -56.73 22.59
C PHE A 651 37.94 -55.58 22.16
N ILE A 652 37.67 -54.33 22.53
CA ILE A 652 38.42 -53.15 22.07
C ILE A 652 39.70 -52.97 22.85
N LEU A 653 39.67 -53.14 24.19
CA LEU A 653 40.89 -53.07 25.01
C LEU A 653 41.96 -54.10 24.66
N PRO A 654 41.66 -55.41 24.47
CA PRO A 654 42.61 -56.37 23.96
C PRO A 654 43.11 -56.08 22.56
N ALA A 655 42.26 -55.60 21.65
CA ALA A 655 42.63 -55.25 20.27
C ALA A 655 43.56 -54.01 20.23
N ILE A 656 43.34 -53.01 21.09
CA ILE A 656 44.22 -51.85 21.24
C ILE A 656 45.59 -52.26 21.82
N ALA A 657 45.63 -53.19 22.81
CA ALA A 657 46.86 -53.73 23.36
C ALA A 657 47.64 -54.50 22.30
N LEU A 658 47.02 -55.32 21.44
CA LEU A 658 47.65 -56.02 20.32
C LEU A 658 48.11 -55.03 19.22
N MET A 659 47.35 -54.02 18.93
CA MET A 659 47.75 -53.00 17.96
C MET A 659 48.92 -52.14 18.46
N SER A 660 48.95 -51.78 19.73
CA SER A 660 50.08 -51.03 20.30
C SER A 660 51.37 -51.85 20.25
N ILE A 661 51.33 -53.17 20.45
CA ILE A 661 52.47 -54.06 20.29
C ILE A 661 52.93 -54.14 18.83
N ALA A 662 51.98 -54.25 17.90
CA ALA A 662 52.26 -54.25 16.43
C ALA A 662 52.84 -52.90 15.96
N ILE A 663 52.30 -51.77 16.48
CA ILE A 663 52.86 -50.45 16.19
C ILE A 663 54.28 -50.27 16.76
N ALA A 664 54.56 -50.79 17.95
CA ALA A 664 55.91 -50.73 18.51
C ALA A 664 56.88 -51.55 17.65
N VAL A 665 56.45 -52.70 17.12
CA VAL A 665 57.25 -53.50 16.16
C VAL A 665 57.42 -52.77 14.84
N ILE A 666 56.39 -52.14 14.32
CA ILE A 666 56.47 -51.37 13.06
C ILE A 666 57.38 -50.13 13.24
N VAL A 667 57.24 -49.40 14.38
CA VAL A 667 58.11 -48.26 14.68
C VAL A 667 59.58 -48.66 14.75
N ILE A 668 59.88 -49.81 15.29
CA ILE A 668 61.27 -50.36 15.36
C ILE A 668 61.78 -50.72 13.94
N ILE A 669 60.88 -51.22 13.05
CA ILE A 669 61.15 -51.47 11.63
C ILE A 669 61.31 -50.16 10.84
N LEU A 670 60.44 -49.15 11.09
CA LEU A 670 60.52 -47.89 10.42
C LEU A 670 61.73 -47.01 10.83
N ILE A 671 62.16 -47.09 12.06
CA ILE A 671 63.40 -46.41 12.50
C ILE A 671 64.66 -47.02 11.81
N LYS A 672 64.60 -48.27 11.37
CA LYS A 672 65.62 -48.87 10.53
C LYS A 672 65.56 -48.52 9.05
N TYR A 673 64.40 -47.95 8.56
CA TYR A 673 64.18 -47.63 7.17
C TYR A 673 64.25 -46.12 6.81
N GLN A 674 64.27 -45.22 7.84
CA GLN A 674 64.36 -43.77 7.68
C GLN A 674 65.84 -43.30 7.56
N LYS A 675 66.55 -43.77 6.55
CA LYS A 675 67.79 -43.15 6.13
C LYS A 675 67.86 -43.14 4.58
N SER A 676 66.89 -42.53 3.94
CA SER A 676 67.01 -42.07 2.52
C SER A 676 65.80 -41.28 2.09
N ASN A 677 66.06 -40.03 1.68
CA ASN A 677 65.30 -39.15 0.79
C ASN A 677 64.20 -38.27 1.31
N MET A 678 64.57 -37.00 1.48
CA MET A 678 63.76 -35.81 1.36
C MET A 678 63.22 -35.65 -0.02
N GLU A 679 61.98 -35.27 -0.14
CA GLU A 679 61.47 -34.22 -1.08
C GLU A 679 59.99 -33.92 -0.80
N THR A 680 59.69 -32.62 -0.62
CA THR A 680 58.37 -32.05 -0.41
C THR A 680 57.61 -31.95 -1.74
N PRO A 681 56.28 -32.03 -1.74
CA PRO A 681 55.53 -30.88 -2.28
C PRO A 681 54.23 -30.55 -1.58
N ASN A 682 54.03 -29.26 -1.53
CA ASN A 682 52.83 -28.41 -1.56
C ASN A 682 51.43 -28.99 -1.21
N THR A 683 50.87 -28.48 -0.16
CA THR A 683 49.48 -28.55 0.22
C THR A 683 48.59 -27.65 -0.64
N ILE A 684 47.56 -28.23 -1.28
CA ILE A 684 46.42 -27.51 -1.85
C ILE A 684 45.24 -27.69 -0.86
N ASN A 685 44.79 -26.59 -0.31
CA ASN A 685 43.58 -26.52 0.49
C ASN A 685 42.34 -26.73 -0.40
N VAL A 686 41.61 -27.79 -0.14
CA VAL A 686 40.29 -28.05 -0.76
C VAL A 686 39.22 -27.68 0.26
N LEU A 687 38.43 -26.69 -0.05
CA LEU A 687 37.18 -26.37 0.66
C LEU A 687 36.10 -27.43 0.33
N PRO A 688 35.19 -27.74 1.26
CA PRO A 688 34.16 -28.77 1.04
C PRO A 688 33.17 -28.33 -0.01
N SER A 689 33.04 -29.11 -1.09
CA SER A 689 32.07 -28.97 -2.13
C SER A 689 30.70 -29.49 -1.65
N VAL A 690 29.65 -28.66 -1.75
CA VAL A 690 28.27 -29.10 -1.65
C VAL A 690 27.95 -29.92 -2.89
N GLU A 691 27.54 -31.16 -2.71
CA GLU A 691 27.14 -32.06 -3.80
C GLU A 691 25.89 -31.53 -4.50
N HIS A 692 26.06 -31.03 -5.73
CA HIS A 692 24.96 -30.86 -6.67
C HIS A 692 24.74 -32.19 -7.39
N ARG A 693 23.48 -32.64 -7.50
CA ARG A 693 23.12 -33.81 -8.33
C ARG A 693 23.61 -33.57 -9.76
N MET A 694 24.47 -34.42 -10.25
CA MET A 694 24.93 -34.38 -11.63
C MET A 694 23.85 -34.98 -12.54
N ILE A 695 23.30 -34.16 -13.46
CA ILE A 695 22.33 -34.61 -14.48
C ILE A 695 23.07 -34.77 -15.81
N SER A 696 23.00 -35.96 -16.39
CA SER A 696 23.70 -36.27 -17.65
C SER A 696 22.98 -35.67 -18.87
N TYR A 697 23.72 -35.50 -19.96
CA TYR A 697 23.14 -35.08 -21.25
C TYR A 697 22.04 -36.02 -21.74
N GLN A 698 22.23 -37.35 -21.57
CA GLN A 698 21.24 -38.35 -21.98
C GLN A 698 19.96 -38.24 -21.14
N GLU A 699 20.08 -37.93 -19.83
CA GLU A 699 18.92 -37.70 -18.97
C GLU A 699 18.16 -36.46 -19.42
N LEU A 700 18.85 -35.36 -19.78
CA LEU A 700 18.18 -34.15 -20.28
C LEU A 700 17.48 -34.36 -21.61
N ARG A 701 18.10 -35.09 -22.52
CA ARG A 701 17.47 -35.48 -23.81
C ARG A 701 16.19 -36.27 -23.60
N HIS A 702 16.24 -37.28 -22.74
CA HIS A 702 15.07 -38.10 -22.43
C HIS A 702 14.00 -37.27 -21.69
N ALA A 703 14.40 -36.46 -20.73
CA ALA A 703 13.49 -35.62 -19.93
C ALA A 703 12.70 -34.64 -20.81
N THR A 704 13.31 -34.11 -21.87
CA THR A 704 12.70 -33.10 -22.75
C THR A 704 12.16 -33.68 -24.06
N ASN A 705 12.14 -35.00 -24.19
CA ASN A 705 11.78 -35.71 -25.44
C ASN A 705 12.59 -35.19 -26.65
N ASP A 706 13.93 -35.30 -26.53
CA ASP A 706 14.90 -34.83 -27.55
C ASP A 706 14.77 -33.31 -27.85
N PHE A 707 14.47 -32.50 -26.82
CA PHE A 707 14.21 -31.06 -26.96
C PHE A 707 13.10 -30.75 -27.97
N SER A 708 12.01 -31.55 -27.95
CA SER A 708 10.85 -31.40 -28.83
C SER A 708 10.25 -29.98 -28.71
N GLU A 709 9.81 -29.46 -29.84
CA GLU A 709 9.10 -28.19 -29.94
C GLU A 709 7.83 -28.15 -29.09
N ASP A 710 7.17 -29.29 -28.88
CA ASP A 710 5.98 -29.42 -28.03
C ASP A 710 6.26 -29.13 -26.54
N ASN A 711 7.51 -29.22 -26.13
CA ASN A 711 7.94 -28.95 -24.75
C ASN A 711 8.53 -27.54 -24.55
N ILE A 712 8.47 -26.66 -25.55
CA ILE A 712 8.99 -25.29 -25.44
C ILE A 712 8.12 -24.46 -24.49
N LEU A 713 8.76 -23.93 -23.43
CA LEU A 713 8.17 -22.97 -22.48
C LEU A 713 8.39 -21.52 -22.92
N GLY A 714 9.47 -21.24 -23.63
CA GLY A 714 9.79 -19.93 -24.15
C GLY A 714 11.12 -19.90 -24.92
N VAL A 715 11.27 -18.86 -25.77
CA VAL A 715 12.48 -18.60 -26.54
C VAL A 715 13.01 -17.23 -26.18
N GLY A 716 14.26 -17.17 -25.70
CA GLY A 716 14.94 -15.95 -25.29
C GLY A 716 16.10 -15.57 -26.23
N SER A 717 16.72 -14.41 -25.94
CA SER A 717 17.83 -13.86 -26.76
C SER A 717 19.07 -14.76 -26.85
N PHE A 718 19.26 -15.70 -25.93
CA PHE A 718 20.46 -16.56 -25.86
C PHE A 718 20.14 -18.06 -25.93
N GLY A 719 18.86 -18.45 -26.08
CA GLY A 719 18.48 -19.86 -26.15
C GLY A 719 17.00 -20.12 -25.89
N SER A 720 16.64 -21.42 -25.83
CA SER A 720 15.27 -21.88 -25.60
C SER A 720 15.11 -22.58 -24.27
N VAL A 721 13.94 -22.48 -23.66
CA VAL A 721 13.61 -23.13 -22.37
C VAL A 721 12.57 -24.22 -22.64
N PHE A 722 12.85 -25.46 -22.20
CA PHE A 722 12.01 -26.64 -22.39
C PHE A 722 11.47 -27.14 -21.04
N LYS A 723 10.26 -27.66 -21.03
CA LYS A 723 9.73 -28.46 -19.93
C LYS A 723 10.34 -29.88 -20.03
N GLY A 724 10.81 -30.41 -18.91
CA GLY A 724 11.35 -31.77 -18.83
C GLY A 724 10.83 -32.49 -17.60
N VAL A 725 10.81 -33.84 -17.65
CA VAL A 725 10.51 -34.69 -16.49
C VAL A 725 11.70 -35.63 -16.31
N LEU A 726 12.40 -35.48 -15.20
CA LEU A 726 13.56 -36.30 -14.82
C LEU A 726 13.14 -37.73 -14.47
N PHE A 727 14.10 -38.70 -14.46
CA PHE A 727 13.83 -40.10 -14.14
C PHE A 727 13.19 -40.34 -12.78
N ASP A 728 13.34 -39.41 -11.81
CA ASP A 728 12.70 -39.45 -10.50
C ASP A 728 11.28 -38.86 -10.47
N GLY A 729 10.74 -38.46 -11.63
CA GLY A 729 9.42 -37.83 -11.77
C GLY A 729 9.42 -36.31 -11.51
N THR A 730 10.56 -35.70 -11.18
CA THR A 730 10.62 -34.24 -10.93
C THR A 730 10.45 -33.47 -12.25
N THR A 731 9.48 -32.55 -12.27
CA THR A 731 9.29 -31.63 -13.39
C THR A 731 10.27 -30.48 -13.30
N VAL A 732 10.99 -30.18 -14.38
CA VAL A 732 12.03 -29.17 -14.45
C VAL A 732 11.87 -28.25 -15.66
N ALA A 733 12.49 -27.08 -15.62
CA ALA A 733 12.67 -26.20 -16.76
C ALA A 733 14.15 -26.29 -17.21
N VAL A 734 14.40 -26.68 -18.45
CA VAL A 734 15.73 -26.84 -19.01
C VAL A 734 16.00 -25.70 -19.97
N LYS A 735 16.87 -24.76 -19.58
CA LYS A 735 17.31 -23.63 -20.42
C LYS A 735 18.51 -24.07 -21.22
N LEU A 736 18.30 -24.27 -22.53
CA LEU A 736 19.30 -24.66 -23.51
C LEU A 736 19.84 -23.41 -24.20
N LEU A 737 21.16 -23.21 -24.16
CA LEU A 737 21.80 -22.04 -24.76
C LEU A 737 22.22 -22.33 -26.21
N ASN A 738 21.99 -21.37 -27.11
CA ASN A 738 22.44 -21.41 -28.48
C ASN A 738 23.89 -20.94 -28.58
N LEU A 739 24.82 -21.88 -28.72
CA LEU A 739 26.27 -21.64 -28.75
C LEU A 739 26.74 -20.87 -30.02
N HIS A 740 25.91 -20.73 -31.03
CA HIS A 740 26.21 -19.96 -32.25
C HIS A 740 25.98 -18.44 -32.09
N LEU A 741 25.37 -18.02 -31.00
CA LEU A 741 25.11 -16.58 -30.72
C LEU A 741 26.30 -15.94 -29.97
N GLU A 742 26.75 -14.82 -30.50
CA GLU A 742 27.81 -14.03 -29.85
C GLU A 742 27.34 -13.56 -28.44
N GLY A 743 28.08 -13.93 -27.41
CA GLY A 743 27.78 -13.58 -26.01
C GLY A 743 27.05 -14.68 -25.21
N ALA A 744 26.51 -15.75 -25.83
CA ALA A 744 25.80 -16.82 -25.13
C ALA A 744 26.70 -17.52 -24.06
N PHE A 745 28.00 -17.68 -24.36
CA PHE A 745 28.94 -18.24 -23.40
C PHE A 745 29.14 -17.40 -22.16
N LYS A 746 29.29 -16.08 -22.33
CA LYS A 746 29.43 -15.13 -21.20
C LYS A 746 28.16 -15.06 -20.36
N SER A 747 26.99 -15.15 -21.00
CA SER A 747 25.70 -15.21 -20.33
C SER A 747 25.59 -16.47 -19.47
N PHE A 748 25.95 -17.64 -19.98
CA PHE A 748 25.97 -18.90 -19.23
C PHE A 748 26.89 -18.85 -18.03
N GLU A 749 28.12 -18.37 -18.20
CA GLU A 749 29.08 -18.26 -17.09
C GLU A 749 28.60 -17.29 -16.00
N ALA A 750 28.00 -16.14 -16.41
CA ALA A 750 27.44 -15.17 -15.47
C ALA A 750 26.28 -15.78 -14.67
N GLU A 751 25.36 -16.46 -15.36
CA GLU A 751 24.20 -17.11 -14.75
C GLU A 751 24.64 -18.24 -13.78
N CYS A 752 25.54 -19.13 -14.20
CA CYS A 752 26.08 -20.18 -13.33
C CYS A 752 26.84 -19.61 -12.12
N LYS A 753 27.65 -18.56 -12.32
CA LYS A 753 28.44 -17.94 -11.24
C LYS A 753 27.56 -17.26 -10.18
N VAL A 754 26.49 -16.60 -10.60
CA VAL A 754 25.54 -15.97 -9.68
C VAL A 754 24.71 -17.03 -8.98
N LEU A 755 24.10 -17.93 -9.72
CA LEU A 755 23.16 -18.94 -9.20
C LEU A 755 23.82 -20.01 -8.31
N ALA A 756 25.14 -20.22 -8.44
CA ALA A 756 25.89 -21.07 -7.50
C ALA A 756 26.02 -20.47 -6.09
N ARG A 757 25.87 -19.15 -5.95
CA ARG A 757 26.11 -18.41 -4.70
C ARG A 757 24.84 -17.92 -4.01
N VAL A 758 23.71 -17.74 -4.77
CA VAL A 758 22.49 -17.13 -4.26
C VAL A 758 21.40 -18.17 -4.01
N ARG A 759 20.78 -18.12 -2.82
CA ARG A 759 19.62 -18.97 -2.47
C ARG A 759 18.62 -18.15 -1.68
N HIS A 760 17.47 -17.91 -2.25
CA HIS A 760 16.37 -17.19 -1.59
C HIS A 760 15.02 -17.76 -2.05
N ARG A 761 14.01 -17.72 -1.19
CA ARG A 761 12.69 -18.26 -1.48
C ARG A 761 12.01 -17.63 -2.71
N ASN A 762 12.32 -16.35 -3.00
CA ASN A 762 11.78 -15.62 -4.14
C ASN A 762 12.77 -15.53 -5.32
N LEU A 763 13.74 -16.46 -5.41
CA LEU A 763 14.62 -16.66 -6.56
C LEU A 763 14.38 -18.03 -7.18
N VAL A 764 14.43 -18.11 -8.50
CA VAL A 764 14.30 -19.41 -9.20
C VAL A 764 15.46 -20.32 -8.83
N ARG A 765 15.15 -21.50 -8.30
CA ARG A 765 16.15 -22.45 -7.81
C ARG A 765 16.83 -23.16 -8.97
N VAL A 766 18.16 -23.21 -8.97
CA VAL A 766 18.94 -24.07 -9.84
C VAL A 766 19.03 -25.47 -9.23
N ILE A 767 18.69 -26.45 -10.04
CA ILE A 767 18.76 -27.88 -9.70
C ILE A 767 20.11 -28.44 -10.11
N SER A 768 20.55 -28.14 -11.36
CA SER A 768 21.82 -28.61 -11.92
C SER A 768 22.22 -27.75 -13.12
N SER A 769 23.44 -27.95 -13.58
CA SER A 769 23.91 -27.43 -14.86
C SER A 769 24.67 -28.52 -15.63
N CYS A 770 24.49 -28.57 -16.93
CA CYS A 770 25.19 -29.47 -17.82
C CYS A 770 26.04 -28.65 -18.80
N SER A 771 27.33 -28.94 -18.88
CA SER A 771 28.23 -28.24 -19.78
C SER A 771 29.16 -29.29 -20.45
N ASN A 772 29.00 -29.45 -21.76
CA ASN A 772 29.92 -30.23 -22.60
C ASN A 772 30.24 -29.42 -23.87
N PRO A 773 31.15 -29.89 -24.78
CA PRO A 773 31.50 -29.15 -25.98
C PRO A 773 30.33 -28.86 -26.91
N GLU A 774 29.30 -29.71 -26.93
CA GLU A 774 28.17 -29.63 -27.83
C GLU A 774 26.91 -29.02 -27.24
N LEU A 775 26.79 -28.96 -25.90
CA LEU A 775 25.57 -28.53 -25.22
C LEU A 775 25.89 -27.81 -23.90
N ARG A 776 25.21 -26.72 -23.67
CA ARG A 776 25.18 -26.03 -22.36
C ARG A 776 23.74 -25.77 -21.96
N ALA A 777 23.40 -26.30 -20.81
CA ALA A 777 22.06 -26.19 -20.27
C ALA A 777 22.10 -25.89 -18.77
N VAL A 778 21.15 -25.07 -18.30
CA VAL A 778 20.84 -24.84 -16.88
C VAL A 778 19.51 -25.50 -16.57
N VAL A 779 19.50 -26.34 -15.54
CA VAL A 779 18.28 -27.02 -15.08
C VAL A 779 17.72 -26.29 -13.89
N LEU A 780 16.53 -25.75 -14.06
CA LEU A 780 15.85 -24.86 -13.11
C LEU A 780 14.58 -25.52 -12.58
N GLN A 781 14.12 -25.05 -11.45
CA GLN A 781 12.80 -25.40 -10.93
C GLN A 781 11.71 -24.96 -11.92
N TYR A 782 10.80 -25.86 -12.22
CA TYR A 782 9.65 -25.56 -13.09
C TYR A 782 8.63 -24.68 -12.37
N MET A 783 8.14 -23.65 -13.05
CA MET A 783 7.15 -22.69 -12.54
C MET A 783 5.85 -22.83 -13.34
N PRO A 784 4.83 -23.49 -12.80
CA PRO A 784 3.65 -23.91 -13.57
C PRO A 784 2.76 -22.76 -14.04
N ASN A 785 2.72 -21.65 -13.29
CA ASN A 785 1.93 -20.48 -13.68
C ASN A 785 2.64 -19.55 -14.69
N GLY A 786 3.91 -19.87 -15.06
CA GLY A 786 4.66 -19.16 -16.08
C GLY A 786 5.11 -17.76 -15.64
N SER A 787 5.33 -16.85 -16.60
CA SER A 787 5.83 -15.50 -16.32
C SER A 787 4.72 -14.51 -15.94
N LEU A 788 5.08 -13.51 -15.16
CA LEU A 788 4.20 -12.39 -14.81
C LEU A 788 3.71 -11.63 -16.06
N GLU A 789 4.53 -11.59 -17.11
CA GLU A 789 4.14 -11.00 -18.40
C GLU A 789 2.86 -11.63 -18.98
N LYS A 790 2.74 -12.96 -18.91
CA LYS A 790 1.55 -13.72 -19.32
C LYS A 790 0.30 -13.27 -18.56
N TRP A 791 0.41 -12.96 -17.27
CA TRP A 791 -0.68 -12.54 -16.40
C TRP A 791 -1.05 -11.06 -16.55
N LEU A 792 -0.10 -10.22 -16.99
CA LEU A 792 -0.34 -8.78 -17.15
C LEU A 792 -0.94 -8.43 -18.53
N TYR A 793 -0.59 -9.18 -19.59
CA TYR A 793 -0.89 -8.79 -20.97
C TYR A 793 -1.79 -9.79 -21.73
N SER A 794 -2.21 -10.90 -21.12
CA SER A 794 -3.15 -11.85 -21.74
C SER A 794 -4.59 -11.55 -21.33
N HIS A 795 -5.51 -11.62 -22.28
CA HIS A 795 -6.95 -11.43 -22.02
C HIS A 795 -7.59 -12.55 -21.17
N ASN A 796 -6.93 -13.71 -21.04
CA ASN A 796 -7.44 -14.88 -20.33
C ASN A 796 -6.99 -14.98 -18.87
N TYR A 797 -6.13 -14.08 -18.40
CA TYR A 797 -5.56 -14.11 -17.05
C TYR A 797 -5.77 -12.76 -16.36
N CYS A 798 -6.23 -12.77 -15.12
CA CYS A 798 -6.47 -11.54 -14.35
C CYS A 798 -5.94 -11.68 -12.93
N LEU A 799 -5.02 -10.79 -12.56
CA LEU A 799 -4.53 -10.67 -11.18
C LEU A 799 -5.38 -9.66 -10.41
N ASN A 800 -5.92 -10.08 -9.27
CA ASN A 800 -6.57 -9.14 -8.35
C ASN A 800 -5.53 -8.25 -7.65
N LEU A 801 -6.00 -7.21 -6.95
CA LEU A 801 -5.10 -6.24 -6.31
C LEU A 801 -4.16 -6.89 -5.27
N PHE A 802 -4.67 -7.84 -4.47
CA PHE A 802 -3.86 -8.53 -3.46
C PHE A 802 -2.75 -9.36 -4.09
N GLN A 803 -3.06 -10.10 -5.15
CA GLN A 803 -2.06 -10.88 -5.88
C GLN A 803 -0.98 -9.98 -6.50
N ARG A 804 -1.36 -8.82 -7.08
CA ARG A 804 -0.39 -7.85 -7.63
C ARG A 804 0.55 -7.33 -6.54
N VAL A 805 0.02 -6.96 -5.38
CA VAL A 805 0.81 -6.48 -4.25
C VAL A 805 1.72 -7.59 -3.70
N SER A 806 1.21 -8.82 -3.53
CA SER A 806 2.02 -9.96 -3.07
C SER A 806 3.19 -10.22 -4.01
N ILE A 807 2.95 -10.28 -5.32
CA ILE A 807 4.00 -10.45 -6.35
C ILE A 807 5.06 -9.34 -6.27
N MET A 808 4.64 -8.09 -6.05
CA MET A 808 5.59 -6.97 -5.91
C MET A 808 6.45 -7.09 -4.65
N VAL A 809 5.88 -7.53 -3.53
CA VAL A 809 6.61 -7.79 -2.29
C VAL A 809 7.62 -8.92 -2.47
N ASP A 810 7.24 -10.02 -3.11
CA ASP A 810 8.13 -11.14 -3.40
C ASP A 810 9.34 -10.74 -4.26
N VAL A 811 9.10 -9.94 -5.30
CA VAL A 811 10.17 -9.40 -6.17
C VAL A 811 11.08 -8.46 -5.37
N ALA A 812 10.51 -7.62 -4.50
CA ALA A 812 11.27 -6.72 -3.65
C ALA A 812 12.19 -7.47 -2.68
N LEU A 813 11.69 -8.52 -2.02
CA LEU A 813 12.48 -9.37 -1.13
C LEU A 813 13.62 -10.10 -1.86
N ALA A 814 13.38 -10.56 -3.08
CA ALA A 814 14.42 -11.17 -3.91
C ALA A 814 15.55 -10.18 -4.23
N LEU A 815 15.20 -8.94 -4.58
CA LEU A 815 16.18 -7.90 -4.90
C LEU A 815 16.93 -7.41 -3.66
N GLU A 816 16.25 -7.25 -2.53
CA GLU A 816 16.88 -6.92 -1.25
C GLU A 816 17.95 -7.96 -0.88
N TYR A 817 17.62 -9.25 -1.00
CA TYR A 817 18.58 -10.32 -0.77
C TYR A 817 19.76 -10.27 -1.73
N LEU A 818 19.57 -10.01 -3.02
CA LEU A 818 20.65 -9.90 -4.01
C LEU A 818 21.58 -8.71 -3.70
N HIS A 819 21.04 -7.59 -3.25
CA HIS A 819 21.79 -6.37 -3.04
C HIS A 819 22.47 -6.32 -1.66
N HIS A 820 21.85 -6.87 -0.63
CA HIS A 820 22.26 -6.70 0.77
C HIS A 820 22.45 -8.02 1.54
N GLY A 821 21.88 -9.12 1.06
CA GLY A 821 21.97 -10.43 1.71
C GLY A 821 23.24 -11.23 1.40
N GLN A 822 24.14 -10.70 0.58
CA GLN A 822 25.38 -11.36 0.15
C GLN A 822 26.63 -10.55 0.53
N SER A 823 27.76 -11.23 0.70
CA SER A 823 29.05 -10.57 0.94
C SER A 823 29.52 -9.69 -0.24
N GLU A 824 29.10 -10.04 -1.44
CA GLU A 824 29.33 -9.27 -2.68
C GLU A 824 27.94 -8.99 -3.30
N PRO A 825 27.50 -7.72 -3.39
CA PRO A 825 26.19 -7.38 -3.97
C PRO A 825 26.07 -7.88 -5.41
N VAL A 826 24.89 -8.44 -5.75
CA VAL A 826 24.56 -8.90 -7.09
C VAL A 826 23.48 -8.01 -7.68
N VAL A 827 23.77 -7.40 -8.84
CA VAL A 827 22.80 -6.57 -9.58
C VAL A 827 22.24 -7.38 -10.75
N HIS A 828 20.93 -7.53 -10.83
CA HIS A 828 20.26 -8.38 -11.82
C HIS A 828 20.41 -7.86 -13.28
N CYS A 829 20.38 -6.57 -13.50
CA CYS A 829 20.53 -5.86 -14.78
C CYS A 829 19.44 -6.09 -15.85
N ASP A 830 18.50 -7.05 -15.71
CA ASP A 830 17.42 -7.29 -16.68
C ASP A 830 16.09 -7.65 -16.00
N LEU A 831 15.69 -6.88 -15.01
CA LEU A 831 14.42 -7.10 -14.31
C LEU A 831 13.25 -6.61 -15.19
N LYS A 832 12.39 -7.54 -15.61
CA LYS A 832 11.19 -7.30 -16.44
C LYS A 832 10.12 -8.36 -16.13
N PRO A 833 8.86 -8.16 -16.49
CA PRO A 833 7.78 -9.10 -16.17
C PRO A 833 7.99 -10.53 -16.73
N SER A 834 8.68 -10.69 -17.85
CA SER A 834 9.01 -12.01 -18.42
C SER A 834 10.04 -12.78 -17.58
N ASN A 835 10.83 -12.10 -16.74
CA ASN A 835 11.85 -12.69 -15.87
C ASN A 835 11.37 -12.89 -14.42
N VAL A 836 10.12 -12.58 -14.15
CA VAL A 836 9.42 -12.90 -12.89
C VAL A 836 8.48 -14.08 -13.17
N LEU A 837 8.72 -15.21 -12.53
CA LEU A 837 7.97 -16.45 -12.72
C LEU A 837 7.09 -16.73 -11.49
N LEU A 838 5.94 -17.37 -11.71
CA LEU A 838 4.97 -17.67 -10.66
C LEU A 838 4.88 -19.18 -10.44
N ASP A 839 4.98 -19.61 -9.19
CA ASP A 839 4.80 -21.01 -8.80
C ASP A 839 3.31 -21.39 -8.63
N ASP A 840 3.03 -22.60 -8.13
CA ASP A 840 1.67 -23.11 -7.94
C ASP A 840 0.82 -22.22 -7.03
N ASP A 841 1.44 -21.61 -6.02
CA ASP A 841 0.79 -20.75 -5.01
C ASP A 841 0.74 -19.27 -5.43
N MET A 842 1.11 -18.95 -6.66
CA MET A 842 1.21 -17.57 -7.19
C MET A 842 2.29 -16.72 -6.49
N VAL A 843 3.27 -17.35 -5.83
CA VAL A 843 4.44 -16.68 -5.27
C VAL A 843 5.42 -16.34 -6.39
N ALA A 844 5.97 -15.14 -6.37
CA ALA A 844 6.86 -14.68 -7.42
C ALA A 844 8.33 -15.05 -7.15
N HIS A 845 9.01 -15.53 -8.20
CA HIS A 845 10.42 -15.88 -8.19
C HIS A 845 11.13 -15.15 -9.32
N VAL A 846 12.22 -14.42 -8.99
CA VAL A 846 13.04 -13.74 -9.98
C VAL A 846 14.01 -14.74 -10.62
N GLY A 847 14.09 -14.74 -11.94
CA GLY A 847 14.94 -15.62 -12.73
C GLY A 847 15.71 -14.87 -13.83
N ASP A 848 16.42 -15.60 -14.67
CA ASP A 848 17.25 -15.13 -15.80
C ASP A 848 18.38 -14.15 -15.42
N PHE A 849 19.42 -14.68 -14.82
CA PHE A 849 20.63 -13.95 -14.39
C PHE A 849 21.70 -13.81 -15.49
N GLY A 850 21.34 -14.00 -16.76
CA GLY A 850 22.29 -14.07 -17.87
C GLY A 850 23.15 -12.82 -18.10
N ILE A 851 22.75 -11.65 -17.55
CA ILE A 851 23.55 -10.40 -17.59
C ILE A 851 23.79 -9.80 -16.21
N ALA A 852 23.52 -10.54 -15.14
CA ALA A 852 23.73 -10.10 -13.77
C ALA A 852 25.21 -9.81 -13.47
N LYS A 853 25.47 -8.88 -12.57
CA LYS A 853 26.84 -8.44 -12.19
C LYS A 853 27.06 -8.56 -10.69
N ILE A 854 28.20 -9.12 -10.32
CA ILE A 854 28.69 -9.16 -8.94
C ILE A 854 29.59 -7.94 -8.74
N LEU A 855 29.28 -7.09 -7.76
CA LEU A 855 30.07 -5.89 -7.44
C LEU A 855 31.14 -6.22 -6.41
N VAL A 856 32.42 -6.19 -6.80
CA VAL A 856 33.57 -6.36 -5.90
C VAL A 856 34.11 -4.98 -5.50
N GLU A 857 34.27 -4.73 -4.19
CA GLU A 857 34.57 -3.42 -3.57
C GLU A 857 35.88 -2.73 -4.00
N LYS A 858 36.62 -3.18 -5.01
CA LYS A 858 37.95 -2.66 -5.35
C LYS A 858 38.15 -2.09 -6.76
N LYS A 859 37.10 -1.53 -7.42
CA LYS A 859 37.35 -0.65 -8.59
C LYS A 859 36.21 0.34 -8.73
N SER A 860 36.39 1.54 -8.20
CA SER A 860 35.66 2.73 -8.62
C SER A 860 35.95 3.01 -10.11
N THR A 861 34.89 3.28 -10.88
CA THR A 861 34.86 3.61 -12.30
C THR A 861 35.11 2.47 -13.30
N THR A 862 34.03 1.74 -13.60
CA THR A 862 33.88 1.10 -14.91
C THR A 862 32.64 1.68 -15.58
N GLN A 863 32.83 2.58 -16.56
CA GLN A 863 31.80 2.88 -17.55
C GLN A 863 31.44 1.58 -18.26
N THR A 864 30.27 1.03 -17.99
CA THR A 864 29.75 -0.15 -18.69
C THR A 864 28.69 0.30 -19.66
N LYS A 865 28.80 -0.11 -20.92
CA LYS A 865 27.69 -0.05 -21.87
C LYS A 865 26.47 -0.68 -21.22
N THR A 866 25.36 0.04 -21.20
CA THR A 866 24.08 -0.41 -20.63
C THR A 866 23.59 -1.60 -21.44
N LEU A 867 23.63 -2.80 -20.84
CA LEU A 867 23.00 -4.01 -21.34
C LEU A 867 21.70 -4.20 -20.56
N GLY A 868 20.57 -4.19 -21.20
CA GLY A 868 19.24 -4.40 -20.59
C GLY A 868 18.15 -4.21 -21.65
N THR A 869 16.94 -4.66 -21.36
CA THR A 869 15.83 -4.54 -22.29
C THR A 869 15.33 -3.10 -22.38
N LEU A 870 15.30 -2.53 -23.59
CA LEU A 870 14.80 -1.16 -23.83
C LEU A 870 13.37 -1.01 -23.29
N GLY A 871 13.12 0.04 -22.47
CA GLY A 871 11.84 0.28 -21.81
C GLY A 871 11.79 -0.14 -20.33
N TYR A 872 12.72 -0.98 -19.87
CA TYR A 872 12.83 -1.41 -18.47
C TYR A 872 14.14 -0.97 -17.79
N ILE A 873 14.95 -0.19 -18.46
CA ILE A 873 16.16 0.40 -17.91
C ILE A 873 15.78 1.69 -17.20
N ALA A 874 16.09 1.78 -15.92
CA ALA A 874 15.88 3.01 -15.15
C ALA A 874 16.70 4.17 -15.77
N PRO A 875 16.11 5.35 -16.03
CA PRO A 875 16.85 6.51 -16.49
C PRO A 875 17.78 6.97 -15.37
N GLY A 876 19.09 6.79 -15.57
CA GLY A 876 20.10 7.16 -14.57
C GLY A 876 21.39 7.61 -15.21
N LYS A 877 21.67 8.90 -15.10
CA LYS A 877 23.04 9.43 -15.18
C LYS A 877 23.75 9.10 -13.86
N HIS A 878 24.99 8.59 -13.98
CA HIS A 878 26.03 8.60 -12.93
C HIS A 878 25.56 8.92 -11.51
N LEU A 879 25.35 7.90 -10.67
CA LEU A 879 25.44 8.07 -9.22
C LEU A 879 25.35 6.71 -8.51
N ASP A 880 25.95 6.63 -7.34
CA ASP A 880 25.97 5.50 -6.42
C ASP A 880 24.61 4.80 -6.30
N LEU A 881 24.45 3.67 -7.02
CA LEU A 881 23.19 2.93 -7.15
C LEU A 881 22.78 2.13 -5.91
N GLY A 882 23.60 2.12 -4.86
CA GLY A 882 23.37 1.31 -3.66
C GLY A 882 22.43 1.90 -2.61
N LYS A 883 22.07 3.20 -2.66
CA LYS A 883 21.42 3.88 -1.52
C LYS A 883 20.05 4.54 -1.78
N ILE A 884 19.56 4.67 -3.00
CA ILE A 884 18.49 5.65 -3.27
C ILE A 884 17.16 5.06 -3.80
N ILE A 885 17.12 3.91 -4.45
CA ILE A 885 15.91 3.49 -5.20
C ILE A 885 14.99 2.55 -4.41
N PHE A 886 15.52 1.68 -3.59
CA PHE A 886 14.74 0.59 -2.97
C PHE A 886 13.88 1.00 -1.74
N PRO A 887 14.36 1.82 -0.80
CA PRO A 887 13.52 2.27 0.32
C PRO A 887 12.35 3.14 -0.13
N ARG A 888 12.51 3.91 -1.22
CA ARG A 888 11.46 4.80 -1.73
C ARG A 888 10.28 4.07 -2.38
N LEU A 889 10.54 3.01 -3.15
CA LEU A 889 9.46 2.26 -3.81
C LEU A 889 8.66 1.42 -2.79
N LEU A 890 9.35 0.82 -1.83
CA LEU A 890 8.73 0.01 -0.78
C LEU A 890 7.92 0.85 0.20
N SER A 891 8.44 2.00 0.63
CA SER A 891 7.71 2.92 1.51
C SER A 891 6.49 3.56 0.83
N GLN A 892 6.58 3.87 -0.46
CA GLN A 892 5.43 4.35 -1.24
C GLN A 892 4.33 3.28 -1.38
N ILE A 893 4.71 2.03 -1.58
CA ILE A 893 3.76 0.91 -1.71
C ILE A 893 3.13 0.59 -0.36
N LEU A 894 3.90 0.56 0.73
CA LEU A 894 3.40 0.30 2.08
C LEU A 894 2.50 1.43 2.59
N TYR A 895 2.85 2.69 2.33
CA TYR A 895 2.01 3.84 2.68
C TYR A 895 0.64 3.81 1.98
N HIS A 896 0.58 3.44 0.71
CA HIS A 896 -0.69 3.25 0.01
C HIS A 896 -1.50 2.04 0.51
N ILE A 897 -0.84 0.99 1.00
CA ILE A 897 -1.51 -0.19 1.58
C ILE A 897 -2.13 0.16 2.94
N ASP A 898 -1.43 0.90 3.79
CA ASP A 898 -1.95 1.32 5.09
C ASP A 898 -3.07 2.36 4.96
N HIS A 899 -2.97 3.31 4.03
CA HIS A 899 -4.06 4.26 3.75
C HIS A 899 -5.31 3.58 3.17
N ILE A 900 -5.16 2.53 2.36
CA ILE A 900 -6.28 1.71 1.85
C ILE A 900 -6.89 0.86 2.99
N ARG A 901 -6.08 0.40 3.94
CA ARG A 901 -6.55 -0.34 5.12
C ARG A 901 -7.33 0.55 6.09
N ILE A 902 -6.89 1.78 6.31
CA ILE A 902 -7.57 2.77 7.16
C ILE A 902 -8.90 3.20 6.52
N HIS A 903 -8.96 3.41 5.20
CA HIS A 903 -10.22 3.72 4.51
C HIS A 903 -11.21 2.55 4.42
N LYS A 904 -10.75 1.28 4.43
CA LYS A 904 -11.67 0.13 4.50
C LYS A 904 -12.30 -0.04 5.88
N ASN A 905 -11.59 0.28 6.95
CA ASN A 905 -12.14 0.21 8.31
C ASN A 905 -13.12 1.36 8.62
N LEU A 906 -13.04 2.49 7.92
CA LEU A 906 -14.00 3.61 8.06
C LEU A 906 -15.29 3.42 7.23
N ILE A 907 -15.29 2.52 6.23
CA ILE A 907 -16.49 2.23 5.41
C ILE A 907 -17.42 1.19 6.07
N ILE A 908 -16.99 0.51 7.13
CA ILE A 908 -17.81 -0.47 7.86
C ILE A 908 -18.58 0.20 9.02
N TYR A 909 -18.30 1.45 9.37
CA TYR A 909 -18.97 2.20 10.46
C TYR A 909 -19.55 3.56 10.04
N ALA A 910 -19.92 3.73 8.77
CA ALA A 910 -20.71 4.91 8.33
C ALA A 910 -21.87 4.49 7.41
#